data_7260338e05a7a774948bfd2413ec9678
#
_entry.id   7260338e05a7a774948bfd2413ec9678
#
_cell.length_a   1.000
_cell.length_b   1.000
_cell.length_c   1.000
_cell.angle_alpha   90.00
_cell.angle_beta   90.00
_cell.angle_gamma   90.00
#
_symmetry.space_group_name_H-M   'P 1'
#
loop_
_entity.id
_entity.type
_entity.pdbx_description
1 polymer ?
#
loop_
_entity_poly.entity_id
_entity_poly.type
_entity_poly.pdbx_seq_one_letter_code
_entity_poly.pdbx_strand_id
1 'polypeptide(L)'
;MKNFDEIEYNPTSEKLVKILCEKTQSDNPLFFRVLVGYYFCVMASSMRCTIVTHDRGDVPVNMYALNLATSGFGKNFSSNIIENSVIHLFRQRFLEETFPLLAEVNLPKLAHRRASKRGTDPEDELIKLHKEFDSLGTLLFSFDSATPAAVKQMRTKLLMADAGAMNLSIDEVGSNLVGNIDVLTTFLELYDVGNIKQKLIKNTVENVRIEEIHGRTPTNMLLFGTPAKLLNGSKTEEELYSMLETGYARRCFFGYVKTISQTAPRTPEEVYEALTNTSSNAYLNQLSSQLENLADMSNVNKRLTMSKDTSLLLIKYRLKCDADALLLNEHEEIKKAEISHRYFKVLKLAGAYAFIENAPTVTDEHIYQAIKLAEESGVAFSQILTRDRNYVKLAKYIANTKRDVTQADLVEDLPFYRGGVAQKNEMMGLAIAYGYKNNIIIKKSISDGIEFFTGETLQVTDISKCIVSYSNQLAEGYVNKQGPWEDLYKLVQAPGIHWVSHHLANGYRNEESCINGFNLVVIDVDGGIDMSTAQLLLKDYKYLMYTTKRHTDQENRFRIIFPTNFVLKMDAKDYREFMSAVYQWLPFDVDKETGQRSRKWLSNQGTYSYNEGALFDVLPFVPKTSKNEERKARLKDQQSLDNLERWLLDTASDSGRNNTLLKYGMILVDAGFGFEDIRKKVLSLNEKLPDKLEEIEILGTVLVTVAKALAKH
;
A
#
# COMPACT_ATOMS: atom_id res chain seq x y z
N MET A 1 20.62 -16.36 -17.98
CA MET A 1 20.50 -14.89 -17.82
C MET A 1 21.56 -14.47 -16.81
N LYS A 2 22.17 -13.29 -17.01
CA LYS A 2 23.04 -12.67 -15.99
C LYS A 2 22.23 -12.43 -14.71
N ASN A 3 22.90 -12.41 -13.56
CA ASN A 3 22.29 -11.98 -12.32
C ASN A 3 21.95 -10.48 -12.44
N PHE A 4 20.84 -10.02 -11.85
CA PHE A 4 20.37 -8.64 -11.96
C PHE A 4 21.41 -7.62 -11.48
N ASP A 5 22.14 -7.94 -10.42
CA ASP A 5 23.16 -7.07 -9.85
C ASP A 5 24.41 -6.92 -10.76
N GLU A 6 24.66 -7.91 -11.61
CA GLU A 6 25.77 -7.90 -12.57
C GLU A 6 25.45 -7.15 -13.89
N ILE A 7 24.18 -6.78 -14.09
CA ILE A 7 23.76 -6.05 -15.29
C ILE A 7 24.11 -4.59 -15.11
N GLU A 8 24.81 -4.02 -16.09
CA GLU A 8 25.09 -2.59 -16.14
C GLU A 8 23.98 -1.84 -16.89
N TYR A 9 23.87 -0.53 -16.63
CA TYR A 9 22.99 0.35 -17.43
C TYR A 9 23.67 0.73 -18.74
N ASN A 10 22.88 1.19 -19.71
CA ASN A 10 23.44 1.75 -20.93
C ASN A 10 24.38 2.93 -20.59
N PRO A 11 25.65 2.89 -21.03
CA PRO A 11 26.68 3.87 -20.60
C PRO A 11 26.31 5.31 -20.94
N THR A 12 25.77 5.55 -22.15
CA THR A 12 25.36 6.89 -22.60
C THR A 12 24.21 7.41 -21.76
N SER A 13 23.20 6.55 -21.52
CA SER A 13 22.05 6.86 -20.67
C SER A 13 22.50 7.19 -19.25
N GLU A 14 23.32 6.32 -18.63
CA GLU A 14 23.69 6.48 -17.22
C GLU A 14 24.58 7.69 -16.97
N LYS A 15 25.45 8.03 -17.93
CA LYS A 15 26.26 9.26 -17.84
C LYS A 15 25.36 10.51 -17.90
N LEU A 16 24.34 10.51 -18.76
CA LEU A 16 23.37 11.60 -18.82
C LEU A 16 22.53 11.68 -17.54
N VAL A 17 22.11 10.53 -17.00
CA VAL A 17 21.38 10.44 -15.72
C VAL A 17 22.19 11.03 -14.57
N LYS A 18 23.49 10.73 -14.46
CA LYS A 18 24.36 11.31 -13.45
C LYS A 18 24.39 12.84 -13.54
N ILE A 19 24.54 13.38 -14.76
CA ILE A 19 24.51 14.84 -14.96
C ILE A 19 23.16 15.44 -14.56
N LEU A 20 22.05 14.76 -14.87
CA LEU A 20 20.73 15.22 -14.44
C LEU A 20 20.58 15.20 -12.92
N CYS A 21 21.03 14.14 -12.24
CA CYS A 21 21.06 14.07 -10.77
C CYS A 21 21.89 15.22 -10.16
N GLU A 22 23.07 15.51 -10.73
CA GLU A 22 23.93 16.61 -10.27
C GLU A 22 23.24 17.97 -10.45
N LYS A 23 22.70 18.25 -11.65
CA LYS A 23 22.08 19.55 -11.96
C LYS A 23 20.75 19.78 -11.23
N THR A 24 19.97 18.70 -10.97
CA THR A 24 18.72 18.80 -10.22
C THR A 24 18.89 18.62 -8.72
N GLN A 25 20.10 18.33 -8.26
CA GLN A 25 20.41 18.05 -6.85
C GLN A 25 19.56 16.91 -6.26
N SER A 26 19.29 15.88 -7.06
CA SER A 26 18.44 14.75 -6.69
C SER A 26 19.20 13.42 -6.74
N ASP A 27 19.03 12.58 -5.71
CA ASP A 27 19.61 11.24 -5.59
C ASP A 27 18.63 10.13 -6.03
N ASN A 28 17.69 10.42 -6.93
CA ASN A 28 16.70 9.47 -7.42
C ASN A 28 16.88 9.16 -8.92
N PRO A 29 17.85 8.32 -9.30
CA PRO A 29 18.23 8.14 -10.70
C PRO A 29 17.17 7.46 -11.55
N LEU A 30 16.28 6.64 -11.00
CA LEU A 30 15.25 5.92 -11.76
C LEU A 30 14.34 6.88 -12.55
N PHE A 31 13.93 7.99 -11.93
CA PHE A 31 13.11 9.00 -12.61
C PHE A 31 13.79 9.51 -13.90
N PHE A 32 15.08 9.80 -13.81
CA PHE A 32 15.87 10.31 -14.95
C PHE A 32 16.19 9.19 -15.95
N ARG A 33 16.40 7.94 -15.52
CA ARG A 33 16.59 6.80 -16.45
C ARG A 33 15.36 6.60 -17.33
N VAL A 34 14.16 6.66 -16.76
CA VAL A 34 12.91 6.57 -17.53
C VAL A 34 12.78 7.78 -18.47
N LEU A 35 13.12 8.98 -18.03
CA LEU A 35 13.09 10.20 -18.83
C LEU A 35 14.05 10.13 -20.04
N VAL A 36 15.30 9.73 -19.81
CA VAL A 36 16.31 9.59 -20.87
C VAL A 36 15.90 8.50 -21.87
N GLY A 37 15.42 7.35 -21.36
CA GLY A 37 14.90 6.26 -22.21
C GLY A 37 13.75 6.73 -23.11
N TYR A 38 12.86 7.57 -22.59
CA TYR A 38 11.80 8.18 -23.39
C TYR A 38 12.35 9.02 -24.55
N TYR A 39 13.27 9.94 -24.30
CA TYR A 39 13.82 10.79 -25.35
C TYR A 39 14.65 10.00 -26.38
N PHE A 40 15.30 8.94 -25.98
CA PHE A 40 15.99 8.02 -26.92
C PHE A 40 14.98 7.32 -27.84
N CYS A 41 13.85 6.88 -27.30
CA CYS A 41 12.75 6.34 -28.10
C CYS A 41 12.11 7.40 -29.03
N VAL A 42 11.98 8.66 -28.58
CA VAL A 42 11.48 9.76 -29.41
C VAL A 42 12.36 9.98 -30.63
N MET A 43 13.69 10.02 -30.48
CA MET A 43 14.59 10.17 -31.60
C MET A 43 14.52 8.97 -32.57
N ALA A 44 14.57 7.76 -32.06
CA ALA A 44 14.48 6.55 -32.88
C ALA A 44 13.15 6.45 -33.64
N SER A 45 12.03 6.76 -33.00
CA SER A 45 10.71 6.72 -33.62
C SER A 45 10.50 7.84 -34.63
N SER A 46 11.09 9.03 -34.41
CA SER A 46 11.03 10.13 -35.38
C SER A 46 11.67 9.72 -36.71
N MET A 47 12.73 8.90 -36.65
CA MET A 47 13.40 8.30 -37.82
C MET A 47 12.75 7.00 -38.30
N ARG A 48 11.59 6.61 -37.78
CA ARG A 48 10.87 5.37 -38.13
C ARG A 48 11.70 4.11 -37.92
N CYS A 49 12.60 4.12 -36.92
CA CYS A 49 13.39 2.95 -36.58
C CYS A 49 12.49 1.79 -36.11
N THR A 50 12.78 0.58 -36.60
CA THR A 50 12.02 -0.63 -36.23
C THR A 50 12.98 -1.77 -35.88
N ILE A 51 12.47 -2.74 -35.12
CA ILE A 51 13.18 -3.98 -34.79
C ILE A 51 12.48 -5.10 -35.51
N VAL A 52 13.26 -5.91 -36.23
CA VAL A 52 12.74 -7.08 -37.00
C VAL A 52 12.55 -8.24 -36.02
N THR A 53 11.30 -8.66 -35.82
CA THR A 53 10.94 -9.81 -34.99
C THR A 53 10.34 -10.94 -35.79
N HIS A 54 10.49 -12.18 -35.31
CA HIS A 54 9.98 -13.36 -36.02
C HIS A 54 8.47 -13.56 -35.89
N ASP A 55 7.88 -13.04 -34.79
CA ASP A 55 6.46 -13.23 -34.46
C ASP A 55 5.55 -12.04 -34.86
N ARG A 56 6.10 -10.81 -34.91
CA ARG A 56 5.31 -9.58 -35.12
C ARG A 56 5.78 -8.76 -36.35
N GLY A 57 6.81 -9.22 -37.02
CA GLY A 57 7.46 -8.46 -38.11
C GLY A 57 8.20 -7.24 -37.58
N ASP A 58 8.07 -6.09 -38.26
CA ASP A 58 8.77 -4.85 -37.89
C ASP A 58 8.03 -4.16 -36.77
N VAL A 59 8.63 -4.11 -35.55
CA VAL A 59 8.10 -3.47 -34.36
C VAL A 59 8.72 -2.07 -34.21
N PRO A 60 7.93 -0.99 -34.12
CA PRO A 60 8.47 0.37 -33.94
C PRO A 60 9.15 0.53 -32.60
N VAL A 61 10.23 1.31 -32.57
CA VAL A 61 10.91 1.74 -31.36
C VAL A 61 10.17 2.95 -30.80
N ASN A 62 9.41 2.75 -29.73
CA ASN A 62 8.67 3.82 -29.06
C ASN A 62 8.44 3.50 -27.59
N MET A 63 8.12 4.51 -26.78
CA MET A 63 8.00 4.36 -25.33
C MET A 63 6.84 5.17 -24.76
N TYR A 64 6.13 4.59 -23.80
CA TYR A 64 5.23 5.29 -22.90
C TYR A 64 5.84 5.31 -21.51
N ALA A 65 5.76 6.46 -20.83
CA ALA A 65 6.32 6.67 -19.52
C ALA A 65 5.35 7.43 -18.61
N LEU A 66 5.26 7.02 -17.37
CA LEU A 66 4.58 7.71 -16.28
C LEU A 66 5.59 7.99 -15.17
N ASN A 67 6.01 9.24 -15.05
CA ASN A 67 7.01 9.70 -14.09
C ASN A 67 6.34 10.52 -12.98
N LEU A 68 6.28 9.94 -11.78
CA LEU A 68 5.69 10.57 -10.60
C LEU A 68 6.78 11.05 -9.65
N ALA A 69 6.77 12.35 -9.35
CA ALA A 69 7.68 12.93 -8.37
C ALA A 69 6.99 14.04 -7.59
N THR A 70 7.46 14.29 -6.36
CA THR A 70 6.97 15.36 -5.51
C THR A 70 7.16 16.74 -6.15
N SER A 71 6.38 17.72 -5.70
CA SER A 71 6.58 19.11 -6.12
C SER A 71 7.99 19.57 -5.74
N GLY A 72 8.64 20.35 -6.59
CA GLY A 72 10.00 20.84 -6.38
C GLY A 72 11.12 19.84 -6.78
N PHE A 73 10.79 18.65 -7.27
CA PHE A 73 11.77 17.66 -7.72
C PHE A 73 12.60 18.07 -8.95
N GLY A 74 12.20 19.09 -9.69
CA GLY A 74 12.87 19.53 -10.91
C GLY A 74 12.43 18.79 -12.19
N LYS A 75 11.20 18.28 -12.22
CA LYS A 75 10.63 17.57 -13.40
C LYS A 75 10.84 18.34 -14.71
N ASN A 76 10.30 19.56 -14.77
CA ASN A 76 10.39 20.40 -15.96
C ASN A 76 11.83 20.87 -16.24
N PHE A 77 12.61 21.11 -15.19
CA PHE A 77 14.01 21.49 -15.34
C PHE A 77 14.85 20.38 -16.01
N SER A 78 14.63 19.12 -15.62
CA SER A 78 15.33 17.98 -16.23
C SER A 78 14.92 17.76 -17.70
N SER A 79 13.64 17.91 -18.03
CA SER A 79 13.15 17.85 -19.41
C SER A 79 13.76 19.00 -20.24
N ASN A 80 13.79 20.22 -19.73
CA ASN A 80 14.39 21.36 -20.41
C ASN A 80 15.88 21.18 -20.69
N ILE A 81 16.63 20.56 -19.75
CA ILE A 81 18.05 20.24 -20.00
C ILE A 81 18.18 19.28 -21.18
N ILE A 82 17.36 18.21 -21.24
CA ILE A 82 17.43 17.26 -22.35
C ILE A 82 17.03 17.92 -23.67
N GLU A 83 15.91 18.65 -23.69
CA GLU A 83 15.37 19.28 -24.89
C GLU A 83 16.26 20.38 -25.46
N ASN A 84 16.88 21.20 -24.59
CA ASN A 84 17.65 22.36 -25.02
C ASN A 84 19.15 22.11 -25.10
N SER A 85 19.68 21.06 -24.44
CA SER A 85 21.12 20.80 -24.42
C SER A 85 21.53 19.45 -25.02
N VAL A 86 20.59 18.53 -25.21
CA VAL A 86 20.89 17.18 -25.70
C VAL A 86 20.31 16.92 -27.08
N ILE A 87 18.98 17.06 -27.23
CA ILE A 87 18.30 16.67 -28.45
C ILE A 87 17.99 17.84 -29.42
N HIS A 88 18.37 19.07 -29.05
CA HIS A 88 18.01 20.27 -29.84
C HIS A 88 18.54 20.23 -31.27
N LEU A 89 19.80 19.84 -31.50
CA LEU A 89 20.38 19.73 -32.83
C LEU A 89 19.71 18.63 -33.67
N PHE A 90 19.44 17.46 -33.04
CA PHE A 90 18.67 16.40 -33.70
C PHE A 90 17.27 16.89 -34.13
N ARG A 91 16.56 17.54 -33.18
CA ARG A 91 15.21 18.08 -33.42
C ARG A 91 15.21 19.12 -34.53
N GLN A 92 16.17 20.03 -34.50
CA GLN A 92 16.29 21.08 -35.51
C GLN A 92 16.54 20.47 -36.89
N ARG A 93 17.54 19.62 -37.04
CA ARG A 93 17.87 18.96 -38.32
C ARG A 93 16.72 18.09 -38.82
N PHE A 94 16.04 17.37 -37.93
CA PHE A 94 14.88 16.58 -38.31
C PHE A 94 13.74 17.42 -38.87
N LEU A 95 13.38 18.53 -38.19
CA LEU A 95 12.26 19.38 -38.59
C LEU A 95 12.56 20.24 -39.82
N GLU A 96 13.77 20.76 -39.92
CA GLU A 96 14.13 21.73 -40.95
C GLU A 96 14.67 21.07 -42.24
N GLU A 97 15.28 19.90 -42.14
CA GLU A 97 15.92 19.22 -43.29
C GLU A 97 15.24 17.89 -43.59
N THR A 98 15.29 16.91 -42.68
CA THR A 98 14.97 15.51 -42.92
C THR A 98 13.49 15.28 -43.24
N PHE A 99 12.59 15.86 -42.43
CA PHE A 99 11.15 15.67 -42.63
C PHE A 99 10.63 16.34 -43.89
N PRO A 100 11.01 17.57 -44.27
CA PRO A 100 10.63 18.16 -45.56
C PRO A 100 11.12 17.37 -46.75
N LEU A 101 12.38 16.95 -46.76
CA LEU A 101 12.95 16.15 -47.85
C LEU A 101 12.21 14.80 -48.02
N LEU A 102 11.83 14.15 -46.93
CA LEU A 102 11.05 12.92 -46.99
C LEU A 102 9.64 13.15 -47.54
N ALA A 103 8.99 14.26 -47.18
CA ALA A 103 7.72 14.65 -47.75
C ALA A 103 7.83 14.86 -49.26
N GLU A 104 8.86 15.58 -49.73
CA GLU A 104 9.11 15.81 -51.13
C GLU A 104 9.33 14.50 -51.92
N VAL A 105 9.99 13.50 -51.31
CA VAL A 105 10.22 12.18 -51.92
C VAL A 105 8.96 11.31 -51.93
N ASN A 106 8.10 11.42 -50.93
CA ASN A 106 6.96 10.50 -50.75
C ASN A 106 5.65 11.01 -51.38
N LEU A 107 5.42 12.34 -51.40
CA LEU A 107 4.21 12.90 -52.04
C LEU A 107 4.01 12.51 -53.49
N PRO A 108 5.05 12.55 -54.39
CA PRO A 108 4.92 12.04 -55.76
C PRO A 108 4.52 10.58 -55.83
N LYS A 109 5.09 9.70 -54.99
CA LYS A 109 4.71 8.28 -54.91
C LYS A 109 3.24 8.08 -54.56
N LEU A 110 2.72 8.90 -53.62
CA LEU A 110 1.31 8.89 -53.26
C LEU A 110 0.43 9.41 -54.39
N ALA A 111 0.88 10.45 -55.10
CA ALA A 111 0.17 11.03 -56.27
C ALA A 111 -0.01 9.97 -57.34
N HIS A 112 1.04 9.28 -57.71
CA HIS A 112 0.97 8.17 -58.68
C HIS A 112 0.00 7.06 -58.25
N ARG A 113 0.01 6.66 -56.98
CA ARG A 113 -0.93 5.66 -56.44
C ARG A 113 -2.39 6.12 -56.51
N ARG A 114 -2.66 7.40 -56.14
CA ARG A 114 -4.01 8.01 -56.20
C ARG A 114 -4.49 8.12 -57.69
N ALA A 115 -3.63 8.62 -58.51
CA ALA A 115 -3.92 8.77 -59.97
C ALA A 115 -4.26 7.41 -60.61
N SER A 116 -3.47 6.38 -60.33
CA SER A 116 -3.72 5.02 -60.85
C SER A 116 -5.06 4.45 -60.40
N LYS A 117 -5.48 4.73 -59.15
CA LYS A 117 -6.77 4.25 -58.63
C LYS A 117 -7.97 5.04 -59.13
N ARG A 118 -7.81 6.34 -59.41
CA ARG A 118 -8.89 7.27 -59.79
C ARG A 118 -8.99 7.47 -61.32
N GLY A 119 -7.98 7.06 -62.06
CA GLY A 119 -7.86 7.33 -63.49
C GLY A 119 -7.64 8.83 -63.79
N THR A 120 -6.95 9.54 -62.87
CA THR A 120 -6.61 10.96 -62.98
C THR A 120 -5.15 11.15 -63.34
N ASP A 121 -4.77 12.39 -63.71
CA ASP A 121 -3.38 12.74 -63.98
C ASP A 121 -2.56 12.79 -62.70
N PRO A 122 -1.34 12.17 -62.64
CA PRO A 122 -0.45 12.20 -61.51
C PRO A 122 -0.02 13.61 -61.07
N GLU A 123 0.16 14.53 -62.03
CA GLU A 123 0.57 15.91 -61.70
C GLU A 123 -0.57 16.69 -61.00
N ASP A 124 -1.81 16.50 -61.48
CA ASP A 124 -2.99 17.09 -60.82
C ASP A 124 -3.19 16.57 -59.40
N GLU A 125 -2.97 15.23 -59.19
CA GLU A 125 -3.06 14.65 -57.85
C GLU A 125 -1.89 15.12 -56.98
N LEU A 126 -0.71 15.37 -57.51
CA LEU A 126 0.42 15.92 -56.75
C LEU A 126 0.14 17.32 -56.23
N ILE A 127 -0.42 18.20 -57.07
CA ILE A 127 -0.80 19.56 -56.66
C ILE A 127 -1.84 19.50 -55.55
N LYS A 128 -2.82 18.60 -55.65
CA LYS A 128 -3.84 18.42 -54.58
C LYS A 128 -3.20 17.91 -53.31
N LEU A 129 -2.28 16.95 -53.36
CA LEU A 129 -1.57 16.41 -52.19
C LEU A 129 -0.71 17.46 -51.49
N HIS A 130 -0.02 18.33 -52.24
CA HIS A 130 0.74 19.41 -51.65
C HIS A 130 -0.19 20.38 -50.90
N LYS A 131 -1.33 20.79 -51.47
CA LYS A 131 -2.31 21.63 -50.78
C LYS A 131 -2.89 20.96 -49.55
N GLU A 132 -3.17 19.64 -49.64
CA GLU A 132 -3.63 18.84 -48.49
C GLU A 132 -2.57 18.83 -47.39
N PHE A 133 -1.31 18.54 -47.73
CA PHE A 133 -0.18 18.46 -46.79
C PHE A 133 0.06 19.81 -46.07
N ASP A 134 0.02 20.91 -46.81
CA ASP A 134 0.19 22.27 -46.26
C ASP A 134 -0.98 22.67 -45.32
N SER A 135 -2.21 22.27 -45.71
CA SER A 135 -3.41 22.55 -44.91
C SER A 135 -3.42 21.86 -43.55
N LEU A 136 -2.65 20.77 -43.37
CA LEU A 136 -2.50 20.05 -42.10
C LEU A 136 -1.63 20.82 -41.07
N GLY A 137 -1.12 22.00 -41.41
CA GLY A 137 -0.35 22.84 -40.52
C GLY A 137 1.10 22.39 -40.30
N THR A 138 1.78 23.05 -39.40
CA THR A 138 3.21 22.74 -39.08
C THR A 138 3.33 21.45 -38.27
N LEU A 139 4.40 20.70 -38.51
CA LEU A 139 4.73 19.53 -37.69
C LEU A 139 5.19 19.96 -36.29
N LEU A 140 4.50 19.52 -35.25
CA LEU A 140 4.95 19.65 -33.86
C LEU A 140 5.80 18.45 -33.47
N PHE A 141 7.01 18.71 -32.99
CA PHE A 141 7.89 17.63 -32.51
C PHE A 141 7.34 16.94 -31.26
N SER A 142 6.73 17.72 -30.37
CA SER A 142 5.99 17.27 -29.18
C SER A 142 4.81 18.19 -28.90
N PHE A 143 3.79 17.71 -28.22
CA PHE A 143 2.60 18.47 -27.81
C PHE A 143 2.11 18.00 -26.42
N ASP A 144 1.46 18.87 -25.67
CA ASP A 144 0.97 18.63 -24.32
C ASP A 144 -0.50 18.24 -24.24
N SER A 145 -1.27 18.66 -25.24
CA SER A 145 -2.71 18.43 -25.36
C SER A 145 -3.14 18.33 -26.78
N ALA A 146 -4.19 17.57 -27.04
CA ALA A 146 -4.76 17.43 -28.38
C ALA A 146 -6.23 17.03 -28.32
N THR A 147 -6.95 17.28 -29.42
CA THR A 147 -8.24 16.62 -29.68
C THR A 147 -8.03 15.36 -30.53
N PRO A 148 -8.92 14.35 -30.49
CA PRO A 148 -8.83 13.19 -31.36
C PRO A 148 -8.78 13.53 -32.85
N ALA A 149 -9.42 14.61 -33.27
CA ALA A 149 -9.37 15.13 -34.64
C ALA A 149 -7.97 15.65 -35.01
N ALA A 150 -7.34 16.44 -34.13
CA ALA A 150 -5.98 16.94 -34.31
C ALA A 150 -4.95 15.80 -34.38
N VAL A 151 -5.09 14.76 -33.53
CA VAL A 151 -4.25 13.56 -33.57
C VAL A 151 -4.35 12.86 -34.94
N LYS A 152 -5.57 12.74 -35.49
CA LYS A 152 -5.77 12.13 -36.82
C LYS A 152 -5.16 12.99 -37.94
N GLN A 153 -5.31 14.31 -37.88
CA GLN A 153 -4.69 15.23 -38.84
C GLN A 153 -3.16 15.12 -38.81
N MET A 154 -2.58 15.18 -37.61
CA MET A 154 -1.12 15.01 -37.45
C MET A 154 -0.66 13.64 -37.99
N ARG A 155 -1.39 12.57 -37.68
CA ARG A 155 -1.10 11.23 -38.22
C ARG A 155 -1.12 11.22 -39.74
N THR A 156 -2.11 11.85 -40.37
CA THR A 156 -2.19 11.94 -41.84
C THR A 156 -0.94 12.63 -42.42
N LYS A 157 -0.52 13.76 -41.81
CA LYS A 157 0.70 14.47 -42.23
C LYS A 157 1.96 13.59 -42.13
N LEU A 158 2.13 12.86 -41.03
CA LEU A 158 3.26 11.92 -40.84
C LEU A 158 3.23 10.74 -41.81
N LEU A 159 2.05 10.27 -42.20
CA LEU A 159 1.90 9.21 -43.18
C LEU A 159 2.16 9.72 -44.61
N MET A 160 1.79 10.97 -44.93
CA MET A 160 2.08 11.58 -46.22
C MET A 160 3.58 11.76 -46.43
N ALA A 161 4.32 12.12 -45.37
CA ALA A 161 5.78 12.22 -45.41
C ALA A 161 6.50 10.86 -45.27
N ASP A 162 5.81 9.83 -44.78
CA ASP A 162 6.41 8.55 -44.33
C ASP A 162 7.55 8.72 -43.35
N ALA A 163 7.39 9.70 -42.43
CA ALA A 163 8.40 10.07 -41.42
C ALA A 163 7.75 10.55 -40.17
N GLY A 164 8.54 10.61 -39.11
CA GLY A 164 8.15 11.18 -37.81
C GLY A 164 7.31 10.28 -36.93
N ALA A 165 7.10 10.72 -35.69
CA ALA A 165 6.31 10.09 -34.64
C ALA A 165 5.40 11.13 -33.97
N MET A 166 4.38 10.66 -33.25
CA MET A 166 3.59 11.52 -32.39
C MET A 166 4.10 11.44 -30.96
N ASN A 167 4.48 12.57 -30.38
CA ASN A 167 5.08 12.65 -29.05
C ASN A 167 4.19 13.50 -28.14
N LEU A 168 3.44 12.82 -27.25
CA LEU A 168 2.60 13.47 -26.25
C LEU A 168 3.39 13.60 -24.96
N SER A 169 3.52 14.81 -24.42
CA SER A 169 4.18 15.09 -23.14
C SER A 169 3.28 15.97 -22.29
N ILE A 170 2.77 15.43 -21.17
CA ILE A 170 1.87 16.11 -20.26
C ILE A 170 2.59 16.38 -18.94
N ASP A 171 2.75 17.66 -18.60
CA ASP A 171 3.52 18.08 -17.42
C ASP A 171 2.83 17.82 -16.08
N GLU A 172 1.50 17.82 -16.04
CA GLU A 172 0.72 17.53 -14.84
C GLU A 172 -0.55 16.75 -15.18
N VAL A 173 -0.47 15.45 -15.07
CA VAL A 173 -1.58 14.52 -15.42
C VAL A 173 -2.81 14.74 -14.51
N GLY A 174 -2.61 15.12 -13.24
CA GLY A 174 -3.69 15.23 -12.27
C GLY A 174 -4.80 16.20 -12.61
N SER A 175 -4.50 17.28 -13.37
CA SER A 175 -5.50 18.27 -13.82
C SER A 175 -6.05 17.98 -15.21
N ASN A 176 -5.33 17.23 -16.03
CA ASN A 176 -5.58 17.06 -17.45
C ASN A 176 -6.00 15.64 -17.87
N LEU A 177 -6.08 14.69 -16.93
CA LEU A 177 -6.40 13.29 -17.24
C LEU A 177 -7.80 13.15 -17.83
N VAL A 178 -8.79 13.84 -17.23
CA VAL A 178 -10.21 13.78 -17.63
C VAL A 178 -10.42 14.35 -19.04
N GLY A 179 -9.71 15.43 -19.38
CA GLY A 179 -9.84 16.11 -20.68
C GLY A 179 -9.20 15.33 -21.85
N ASN A 180 -8.34 14.33 -21.57
CA ASN A 180 -7.54 13.64 -22.58
C ASN A 180 -7.90 12.16 -22.77
N ILE A 181 -8.97 11.65 -22.16
CA ILE A 181 -9.34 10.22 -22.22
C ILE A 181 -9.47 9.69 -23.64
N ASP A 182 -10.11 10.45 -24.55
CA ASP A 182 -10.29 10.04 -25.95
C ASP A 182 -8.96 9.99 -26.72
N VAL A 183 -8.06 10.92 -26.43
CA VAL A 183 -6.70 10.94 -27.01
C VAL A 183 -5.92 9.75 -26.49
N LEU A 184 -5.97 9.48 -25.18
CA LEU A 184 -5.32 8.33 -24.58
C LEU A 184 -5.82 7.01 -25.17
N THR A 185 -7.13 6.87 -25.43
CA THR A 185 -7.66 5.68 -26.11
C THR A 185 -7.04 5.47 -27.49
N THR A 186 -6.84 6.54 -28.25
CA THR A 186 -6.17 6.49 -29.55
C THR A 186 -4.70 6.08 -29.44
N PHE A 187 -4.00 6.58 -28.41
CA PHE A 187 -2.60 6.21 -28.14
C PHE A 187 -2.45 4.74 -27.75
N LEU A 188 -3.42 4.15 -27.05
CA LEU A 188 -3.41 2.71 -26.74
C LEU A 188 -3.38 1.84 -28.01
N GLU A 189 -4.15 2.21 -29.05
CA GLU A 189 -4.17 1.48 -30.32
C GLU A 189 -2.85 1.63 -31.09
N LEU A 190 -2.19 2.78 -31.01
CA LEU A 190 -0.99 3.12 -31.76
C LEU A 190 0.30 2.55 -31.14
N TYR A 191 0.31 2.16 -29.86
CA TYR A 191 1.54 1.76 -29.15
C TYR A 191 2.25 0.55 -29.79
N ASP A 192 1.50 -0.50 -30.12
CA ASP A 192 2.09 -1.80 -30.44
C ASP A 192 2.83 -1.76 -31.79
N VAL A 193 2.12 -1.34 -32.86
CA VAL A 193 2.64 -1.33 -34.25
C VAL A 193 2.33 -0.03 -35.01
N GLY A 194 1.78 0.98 -34.36
CA GLY A 194 1.47 2.26 -34.98
C GLY A 194 0.20 2.27 -35.87
N ASN A 195 -0.70 1.34 -35.69
CA ASN A 195 -1.93 1.23 -36.48
C ASN A 195 -3.17 1.63 -35.66
N ILE A 196 -4.13 2.32 -36.29
CA ILE A 196 -5.45 2.58 -35.75
C ILE A 196 -6.46 1.71 -36.49
N LYS A 197 -7.37 1.07 -35.75
CA LYS A 197 -8.52 0.39 -36.34
C LYS A 197 -9.50 1.40 -36.91
N GLN A 198 -9.92 1.16 -38.16
CA GLN A 198 -10.89 2.03 -38.80
C GLN A 198 -12.26 1.90 -38.14
N LYS A 199 -12.88 3.03 -37.76
CA LYS A 199 -14.28 3.06 -37.35
C LYS A 199 -15.16 3.06 -38.61
N LEU A 200 -16.11 2.14 -38.70
CA LEU A 200 -17.12 2.17 -39.77
C LEU A 200 -18.04 3.37 -39.55
N ILE A 201 -18.03 4.32 -40.49
CA ILE A 201 -18.84 5.53 -40.46
C ILE A 201 -19.77 5.49 -41.69
N LYS A 202 -21.02 5.89 -41.52
CA LYS A 202 -21.98 6.00 -42.62
C LYS A 202 -21.47 7.07 -43.63
N ASN A 203 -21.31 6.72 -44.90
CA ASN A 203 -20.98 7.67 -45.94
C ASN A 203 -22.21 8.56 -46.20
N THR A 204 -22.04 9.87 -46.18
CA THR A 204 -23.00 10.84 -46.66
C THR A 204 -22.44 11.65 -47.81
N VAL A 205 -23.27 12.28 -48.61
CA VAL A 205 -22.86 13.09 -49.77
C VAL A 205 -21.88 14.21 -49.38
N GLU A 206 -21.97 14.69 -48.14
CA GLU A 206 -21.11 15.76 -47.58
C GLU A 206 -19.81 15.21 -46.94
N ASN A 207 -19.78 13.95 -46.58
CA ASN A 207 -18.62 13.27 -45.99
C ASN A 207 -18.18 12.07 -46.87
N VAL A 208 -17.69 12.38 -48.06
CA VAL A 208 -17.03 11.37 -48.90
C VAL A 208 -15.72 10.98 -48.22
N ARG A 209 -15.60 9.72 -47.86
CA ARG A 209 -14.36 9.16 -47.34
C ARG A 209 -13.24 9.33 -48.34
N ILE A 210 -12.35 10.28 -48.07
CA ILE A 210 -11.06 10.32 -48.81
C ILE A 210 -10.32 9.04 -48.49
N GLU A 211 -9.74 8.35 -49.51
CA GLU A 211 -8.97 7.14 -49.31
C GLU A 211 -7.91 7.35 -48.23
N GLU A 212 -8.07 6.62 -47.13
CA GLU A 212 -7.16 6.72 -46.01
C GLU A 212 -5.78 6.22 -46.44
N ILE A 213 -4.77 7.03 -46.17
CA ILE A 213 -3.38 6.61 -46.41
C ILE A 213 -3.07 5.55 -45.36
N HIS A 214 -2.82 4.33 -45.82
CA HIS A 214 -2.46 3.22 -44.94
C HIS A 214 -0.98 3.34 -44.55
N GLY A 215 -0.71 3.13 -43.28
CA GLY A 215 0.64 3.15 -42.74
C GLY A 215 0.71 3.07 -41.24
N ARG A 216 1.93 2.93 -40.74
CA ARG A 216 2.23 2.87 -39.31
C ARG A 216 2.72 4.23 -38.84
N THR A 217 2.25 4.67 -37.68
CA THR A 217 2.72 5.90 -37.03
C THR A 217 3.12 5.59 -35.60
N PRO A 218 4.41 5.56 -35.26
CA PRO A 218 4.86 5.33 -33.91
C PRO A 218 4.40 6.48 -33.01
N THR A 219 4.15 6.16 -31.75
CA THR A 219 3.73 7.15 -30.74
C THR A 219 4.57 7.00 -29.50
N ASN A 220 4.93 8.12 -28.89
CA ASN A 220 5.55 8.22 -27.58
C ASN A 220 4.65 9.00 -26.62
N MET A 221 4.70 8.69 -25.35
CA MET A 221 3.92 9.37 -24.32
C MET A 221 4.73 9.52 -23.05
N LEU A 222 4.83 10.75 -22.57
CA LEU A 222 5.44 11.07 -21.29
C LEU A 222 4.43 11.79 -20.41
N LEU A 223 4.11 11.20 -19.29
CA LEU A 223 3.17 11.77 -18.33
C LEU A 223 3.92 12.08 -17.03
N PHE A 224 3.92 13.32 -16.62
CA PHE A 224 4.37 13.73 -15.30
C PHE A 224 3.20 13.90 -14.35
N GLY A 225 3.41 13.60 -13.08
CA GLY A 225 2.41 13.83 -12.06
C GLY A 225 3.02 13.97 -10.67
N THR A 226 2.22 14.53 -9.77
CA THR A 226 2.58 14.69 -8.36
C THR A 226 1.85 13.62 -7.54
N PRO A 227 2.57 12.71 -6.84
CA PRO A 227 1.94 11.63 -6.07
C PRO A 227 0.86 12.12 -5.10
N ALA A 228 1.11 13.23 -4.39
CA ALA A 228 0.14 13.81 -3.45
C ALA A 228 -1.18 14.24 -4.10
N LYS A 229 -1.18 14.59 -5.39
CA LYS A 229 -2.39 14.96 -6.13
C LYS A 229 -3.07 13.76 -6.79
N LEU A 230 -2.29 12.82 -7.29
CA LEU A 230 -2.77 11.65 -8.03
C LEU A 230 -3.19 10.48 -7.13
N LEU A 231 -2.56 10.34 -5.96
CA LEU A 231 -2.71 9.19 -5.06
C LEU A 231 -3.29 9.63 -3.69
N ASN A 232 -4.25 10.55 -3.72
CA ASN A 232 -4.85 11.16 -2.53
C ASN A 232 -6.19 10.55 -2.11
N GLY A 233 -6.66 9.52 -2.82
CA GLY A 233 -7.95 8.89 -2.56
C GLY A 233 -9.16 9.60 -3.17
N SER A 234 -8.94 10.61 -4.02
CA SER A 234 -10.00 11.32 -4.73
C SER A 234 -10.36 10.63 -6.06
N LYS A 235 -11.34 11.20 -6.77
CA LYS A 235 -11.77 10.77 -8.10
C LYS A 235 -10.60 10.69 -9.11
N THR A 236 -9.62 11.59 -9.01
CA THR A 236 -8.42 11.59 -9.87
C THR A 236 -7.61 10.31 -9.74
N GLU A 237 -7.54 9.75 -8.54
CA GLU A 237 -6.87 8.47 -8.30
C GLU A 237 -7.64 7.32 -8.93
N GLU A 238 -8.98 7.29 -8.84
CA GLU A 238 -9.82 6.29 -9.49
C GLU A 238 -9.65 6.32 -11.01
N GLU A 239 -9.59 7.51 -11.59
CA GLU A 239 -9.34 7.73 -13.02
C GLU A 239 -7.95 7.25 -13.47
N LEU A 240 -6.91 7.52 -12.65
CA LEU A 240 -5.57 6.99 -12.90
C LEU A 240 -5.56 5.46 -12.89
N TYR A 241 -6.23 4.83 -11.93
CA TYR A 241 -6.34 3.38 -11.87
C TYR A 241 -7.11 2.81 -13.06
N SER A 242 -8.23 3.42 -13.42
CA SER A 242 -8.99 3.05 -14.62
C SER A 242 -8.13 3.14 -15.88
N MET A 243 -7.32 4.18 -16.02
CA MET A 243 -6.36 4.31 -17.12
C MET A 243 -5.34 3.16 -17.11
N LEU A 244 -4.78 2.81 -15.95
CA LEU A 244 -3.82 1.70 -15.83
C LEU A 244 -4.46 0.36 -16.19
N GLU A 245 -5.70 0.11 -15.74
CA GLU A 245 -6.48 -1.10 -16.04
C GLU A 245 -6.80 -1.26 -17.53
N THR A 246 -7.10 -0.16 -18.23
CA THR A 246 -7.39 -0.20 -19.67
C THR A 246 -6.20 -0.61 -20.53
N GLY A 247 -5.00 -0.80 -19.93
CA GLY A 247 -3.84 -1.37 -20.57
C GLY A 247 -2.60 -0.48 -20.59
N TYR A 248 -2.64 0.70 -19.95
CA TYR A 248 -1.45 1.54 -19.79
C TYR A 248 -0.42 0.94 -18.85
N ALA A 249 -0.83 0.19 -17.81
CA ALA A 249 0.08 -0.51 -16.91
C ALA A 249 1.09 -1.37 -17.66
N ARG A 250 0.65 -2.13 -18.65
CA ARG A 250 1.50 -3.03 -19.45
C ARG A 250 2.39 -2.32 -20.49
N ARG A 251 2.09 -1.04 -20.80
CA ARG A 251 2.78 -0.28 -21.84
C ARG A 251 3.76 0.77 -21.30
N CYS A 252 3.49 1.30 -20.11
CA CYS A 252 4.30 2.36 -19.52
C CYS A 252 5.54 1.81 -18.78
N PHE A 253 6.63 2.57 -18.87
CA PHE A 253 7.67 2.59 -17.87
C PHE A 253 7.26 3.54 -16.76
N PHE A 254 7.64 3.21 -15.52
CA PHE A 254 7.27 3.96 -14.33
C PHE A 254 8.50 4.48 -13.62
N GLY A 255 8.57 5.79 -13.41
CA GLY A 255 9.46 6.41 -12.45
C GLY A 255 8.64 6.90 -11.25
N TYR A 256 9.10 6.64 -10.04
CA TYR A 256 8.38 7.02 -8.83
C TYR A 256 9.32 7.54 -7.76
N VAL A 257 9.10 8.78 -7.35
CA VAL A 257 9.82 9.44 -6.25
C VAL A 257 8.81 9.82 -5.19
N LYS A 258 8.75 9.03 -4.12
CA LYS A 258 7.85 9.27 -3.01
C LYS A 258 8.31 10.43 -2.12
N THR A 259 9.60 10.48 -1.85
CA THR A 259 10.25 11.53 -1.05
C THR A 259 11.55 11.93 -1.72
N ILE A 260 11.87 13.21 -1.67
CA ILE A 260 13.20 13.67 -2.13
C ILE A 260 14.22 13.15 -1.12
N SER A 261 15.04 12.19 -1.51
CA SER A 261 16.19 11.78 -0.71
C SER A 261 17.30 12.78 -0.94
N GLN A 262 17.65 13.53 0.11
CA GLN A 262 18.90 14.28 0.18
C GLN A 262 19.82 13.50 1.13
N THR A 263 20.86 12.93 0.59
CA THR A 263 21.78 12.05 1.34
C THR A 263 22.61 12.79 2.37
N ALA A 264 22.84 14.11 2.16
CA ALA A 264 23.47 15.01 3.12
C ALA A 264 23.11 16.47 2.81
N PRO A 265 23.11 17.38 3.81
CA PRO A 265 23.04 18.80 3.51
C PRO A 265 24.24 19.20 2.68
N ARG A 266 24.01 19.75 1.48
CA ARG A 266 25.07 20.25 0.57
C ARG A 266 25.39 21.68 0.92
N THR A 267 26.68 22.05 0.84
CA THR A 267 27.07 23.43 1.00
C THR A 267 26.67 24.26 -0.24
N PRO A 268 26.47 25.58 -0.11
CA PRO A 268 26.22 26.45 -1.27
C PRO A 268 27.27 26.33 -2.34
N GLU A 269 28.54 26.14 -1.93
CA GLU A 269 29.69 25.99 -2.82
C GLU A 269 29.61 24.71 -3.64
N GLU A 270 29.28 23.55 -3.01
CA GLU A 270 29.10 22.29 -3.71
C GLU A 270 27.95 22.36 -4.73
N VAL A 271 26.86 23.03 -4.40
CA VAL A 271 25.74 23.23 -5.32
C VAL A 271 26.19 24.11 -6.49
N TYR A 272 26.91 25.20 -6.22
CA TYR A 272 27.40 26.09 -7.26
C TYR A 272 28.38 25.37 -8.21
N GLU A 273 29.31 24.58 -7.70
CA GLU A 273 30.22 23.75 -8.50
C GLU A 273 29.49 22.76 -9.38
N ALA A 274 28.48 22.05 -8.84
CA ALA A 274 27.64 21.11 -9.61
C ALA A 274 26.87 21.81 -10.75
N LEU A 275 26.33 22.99 -10.50
CA LEU A 275 25.58 23.76 -11.50
C LEU A 275 26.51 24.38 -12.57
N THR A 276 27.72 24.75 -12.22
CA THR A 276 28.67 25.42 -13.12
C THR A 276 29.70 24.45 -13.74
N ASN A 277 29.55 23.14 -13.50
CA ASN A 277 30.46 22.10 -13.97
C ASN A 277 30.62 22.15 -15.51
N THR A 278 31.78 22.66 -15.94
CA THR A 278 32.12 22.85 -17.36
C THR A 278 32.28 21.52 -18.09
N SER A 279 32.73 20.46 -17.42
CA SER A 279 32.89 19.12 -18.01
C SER A 279 31.53 18.47 -18.37
N SER A 280 30.53 18.65 -17.52
CA SER A 280 29.17 18.19 -17.78
C SER A 280 28.55 18.92 -18.98
N ASN A 281 28.75 20.23 -19.09
CA ASN A 281 28.25 21.01 -20.24
C ASN A 281 28.98 20.64 -21.53
N ALA A 282 30.32 20.43 -21.47
CA ALA A 282 31.09 19.98 -22.63
C ALA A 282 30.59 18.61 -23.13
N TYR A 283 30.31 17.69 -22.21
CA TYR A 283 29.73 16.37 -22.58
C TYR A 283 28.35 16.50 -23.21
N LEU A 284 27.45 17.33 -22.67
CA LEU A 284 26.12 17.55 -23.25
C LEU A 284 26.21 18.08 -24.69
N ASN A 285 27.11 19.04 -24.94
CA ASN A 285 27.34 19.58 -26.28
C ASN A 285 27.91 18.51 -27.25
N GLN A 286 28.90 17.74 -26.80
CA GLN A 286 29.46 16.64 -27.60
C GLN A 286 28.38 15.60 -27.93
N LEU A 287 27.57 15.20 -26.96
CA LEU A 287 26.49 14.25 -27.16
C LEU A 287 25.45 14.81 -28.13
N SER A 288 25.06 16.08 -28.00
CA SER A 288 24.12 16.73 -28.91
C SER A 288 24.61 16.69 -30.38
N SER A 289 25.89 17.00 -30.61
CA SER A 289 26.48 16.93 -31.96
C SER A 289 26.56 15.50 -32.50
N GLN A 290 26.76 14.50 -31.63
CA GLN A 290 26.70 13.09 -32.05
C GLN A 290 25.27 12.67 -32.43
N LEU A 291 24.28 13.08 -31.63
CA LEU A 291 22.89 12.76 -31.84
C LEU A 291 22.30 13.47 -33.07
N GLU A 292 22.77 14.65 -33.43
CA GLU A 292 22.42 15.35 -34.66
C GLU A 292 22.58 14.48 -35.91
N ASN A 293 23.69 13.72 -35.96
CA ASN A 293 23.97 12.82 -37.12
C ASN A 293 22.95 11.68 -37.27
N LEU A 294 22.23 11.34 -36.17
CA LEU A 294 21.16 10.34 -36.28
C LEU A 294 19.93 10.84 -36.99
N ALA A 295 19.74 12.17 -37.15
CA ALA A 295 18.69 12.75 -37.98
C ALA A 295 18.97 12.68 -39.49
N ASP A 296 20.11 12.16 -39.91
CA ASP A 296 20.46 12.02 -41.32
C ASP A 296 19.50 11.08 -42.09
N MET A 297 19.24 11.40 -43.35
CA MET A 297 18.37 10.63 -44.24
C MET A 297 18.72 9.13 -44.32
N SER A 298 20.00 8.79 -44.18
CA SER A 298 20.49 7.39 -44.19
C SER A 298 19.98 6.55 -43.01
N ASN A 299 19.55 7.18 -41.95
CA ASN A 299 19.00 6.52 -40.74
C ASN A 299 17.47 6.37 -40.75
N VAL A 300 16.79 6.92 -41.79
CA VAL A 300 15.34 6.79 -41.93
C VAL A 300 14.94 5.35 -42.25
N ASN A 301 13.87 4.87 -41.59
CA ASN A 301 13.37 3.51 -41.76
C ASN A 301 14.43 2.44 -41.39
N LYS A 302 15.40 2.76 -40.52
CA LYS A 302 16.42 1.83 -40.08
C LYS A 302 15.78 0.58 -39.47
N ARG A 303 16.13 -0.59 -39.99
CA ARG A 303 15.63 -1.88 -39.53
C ARG A 303 16.71 -2.58 -38.72
N LEU A 304 16.56 -2.62 -37.39
CA LEU A 304 17.47 -3.31 -36.48
C LEU A 304 17.17 -4.80 -36.47
N THR A 305 18.16 -5.61 -36.71
CA THR A 305 18.03 -7.08 -36.64
C THR A 305 18.53 -7.59 -35.29
N MET A 306 18.18 -8.82 -34.95
CA MET A 306 18.67 -9.54 -33.78
C MET A 306 19.25 -10.88 -34.20
N SER A 307 20.34 -11.30 -33.56
CA SER A 307 20.86 -12.66 -33.72
C SER A 307 19.88 -13.69 -33.14
N LYS A 308 20.05 -14.94 -33.47
CA LYS A 308 19.30 -16.05 -32.87
C LYS A 308 19.48 -16.06 -31.33
N ASP A 309 20.71 -15.88 -30.88
CA ASP A 309 21.03 -15.93 -29.46
C ASP A 309 20.36 -14.76 -28.68
N THR A 310 20.42 -13.55 -29.24
CA THR A 310 19.73 -12.38 -28.70
C THR A 310 18.20 -12.58 -28.67
N SER A 311 17.63 -13.18 -29.71
CA SER A 311 16.20 -13.53 -29.76
C SER A 311 15.84 -14.56 -28.67
N LEU A 312 16.69 -15.56 -28.46
CA LEU A 312 16.52 -16.57 -27.42
C LEU A 312 16.63 -15.96 -26.01
N LEU A 313 17.54 -14.99 -25.81
CA LEU A 313 17.64 -14.24 -24.55
C LEU A 313 16.35 -13.51 -24.24
N LEU A 314 15.77 -12.81 -25.21
CA LEU A 314 14.49 -12.11 -25.04
C LEU A 314 13.34 -13.08 -24.75
N ILE A 315 13.30 -14.24 -25.42
CA ILE A 315 12.30 -15.29 -25.15
C ILE A 315 12.47 -15.86 -23.74
N LYS A 316 13.70 -16.13 -23.29
CA LYS A 316 13.96 -16.56 -21.91
C LYS A 316 13.44 -15.54 -20.88
N TYR A 317 13.65 -14.26 -21.16
CA TYR A 317 13.13 -13.19 -20.30
C TYR A 317 11.60 -13.14 -20.30
N ARG A 318 10.96 -13.31 -21.48
CA ARG A 318 9.51 -13.41 -21.57
C ARG A 318 8.96 -14.57 -20.73
N LEU A 319 9.53 -15.77 -20.85
CA LEU A 319 9.11 -16.93 -20.08
C LEU A 319 9.26 -16.72 -18.57
N LYS A 320 10.32 -16.02 -18.14
CA LYS A 320 10.47 -15.59 -16.74
C LYS A 320 9.33 -14.66 -16.33
N CYS A 321 9.03 -13.62 -17.11
CA CYS A 321 7.93 -12.70 -16.83
C CYS A 321 6.57 -13.41 -16.73
N ASP A 322 6.30 -14.37 -17.63
CA ASP A 322 5.07 -15.15 -17.60
C ASP A 322 5.00 -16.02 -16.33
N ALA A 323 6.10 -16.65 -15.94
CA ALA A 323 6.18 -17.42 -14.70
C ALA A 323 5.99 -16.54 -13.45
N ASP A 324 6.63 -15.39 -13.39
CA ASP A 324 6.50 -14.43 -12.28
C ASP A 324 5.04 -13.91 -12.15
N ALA A 325 4.39 -13.68 -13.29
CA ALA A 325 2.98 -13.26 -13.31
C ALA A 325 2.02 -14.34 -12.79
N LEU A 326 2.33 -15.63 -13.01
CA LEU A 326 1.50 -16.74 -12.50
C LEU A 326 1.57 -16.88 -10.96
N LEU A 327 2.62 -16.38 -10.31
CA LEU A 327 2.76 -16.41 -8.86
C LEU A 327 1.85 -15.39 -8.14
N LEU A 328 1.30 -14.43 -8.86
CA LEU A 328 0.42 -13.42 -8.28
C LEU A 328 -1.01 -13.93 -8.11
N ASN A 329 -1.73 -13.37 -7.14
CA ASN A 329 -3.14 -13.69 -6.89
C ASN A 329 -4.04 -13.21 -8.05
N GLU A 330 -5.20 -13.87 -8.25
CA GLU A 330 -6.14 -13.55 -9.33
C GLU A 330 -6.57 -12.08 -9.37
N HIS A 331 -6.76 -11.46 -8.21
CA HIS A 331 -7.17 -10.06 -8.10
C HIS A 331 -6.07 -9.02 -8.38
N GLU A 332 -4.84 -9.45 -8.65
CA GLU A 332 -3.70 -8.57 -9.00
C GLU A 332 -3.53 -8.42 -10.53
N GLU A 333 -4.63 -8.36 -11.28
CA GLU A 333 -4.65 -8.34 -12.75
C GLU A 333 -3.76 -7.24 -13.37
N ILE A 334 -3.75 -6.05 -12.80
CA ILE A 334 -2.95 -4.92 -13.30
C ILE A 334 -1.46 -5.25 -13.22
N LYS A 335 -1.00 -5.83 -12.09
CA LYS A 335 0.40 -6.25 -11.92
C LYS A 335 0.76 -7.39 -12.85
N LYS A 336 -0.12 -8.40 -12.98
CA LYS A 336 0.08 -9.49 -13.93
C LYS A 336 0.28 -8.97 -15.34
N ALA A 337 -0.58 -8.06 -15.78
CA ALA A 337 -0.52 -7.45 -17.10
C ALA A 337 0.79 -6.67 -17.31
N GLU A 338 1.28 -5.95 -16.31
CA GLU A 338 2.55 -5.23 -16.37
C GLU A 338 3.72 -6.20 -16.50
N ILE A 339 3.80 -7.22 -15.67
CA ILE A 339 4.89 -8.19 -15.64
C ILE A 339 4.94 -8.98 -16.96
N SER A 340 3.83 -9.54 -17.42
CA SER A 340 3.78 -10.34 -18.65
C SER A 340 4.19 -9.55 -19.90
N HIS A 341 4.07 -8.23 -19.89
CA HIS A 341 4.42 -7.38 -21.04
C HIS A 341 5.77 -6.68 -20.91
N ARG A 342 6.54 -6.88 -19.83
CA ARG A 342 7.87 -6.26 -19.66
C ARG A 342 8.80 -6.59 -20.80
N TYR A 343 8.82 -7.82 -21.28
CA TYR A 343 9.66 -8.23 -22.40
C TYR A 343 9.45 -7.38 -23.65
N PHE A 344 8.23 -6.93 -23.89
CA PHE A 344 7.92 -6.10 -25.06
C PHE A 344 8.40 -4.65 -24.88
N LYS A 345 8.33 -4.12 -23.68
CA LYS A 345 8.94 -2.83 -23.31
C LYS A 345 10.46 -2.89 -23.44
N VAL A 346 11.07 -3.99 -22.96
CA VAL A 346 12.50 -4.26 -23.08
C VAL A 346 12.95 -4.28 -24.52
N LEU A 347 12.23 -4.99 -25.40
CA LEU A 347 12.53 -5.01 -26.84
C LEU A 347 12.63 -3.60 -27.42
N LYS A 348 11.59 -2.77 -27.18
CA LYS A 348 11.54 -1.41 -27.72
C LYS A 348 12.66 -0.52 -27.19
N LEU A 349 12.94 -0.58 -25.89
CA LEU A 349 14.01 0.20 -25.27
C LEU A 349 15.40 -0.25 -25.73
N ALA A 350 15.63 -1.55 -25.91
CA ALA A 350 16.87 -2.08 -26.44
C ALA A 350 17.11 -1.58 -27.89
N GLY A 351 16.04 -1.48 -28.68
CA GLY A 351 16.09 -0.84 -30.00
C GLY A 351 16.49 0.63 -29.96
N ALA A 352 16.02 1.37 -28.94
CA ALA A 352 16.42 2.77 -28.75
C ALA A 352 17.92 2.88 -28.41
N TYR A 353 18.43 2.03 -27.53
CA TYR A 353 19.86 2.01 -27.20
C TYR A 353 20.71 1.70 -28.43
N ALA A 354 20.35 0.67 -29.20
CA ALA A 354 21.03 0.35 -30.47
C ALA A 354 20.96 1.51 -31.46
N PHE A 355 19.83 2.21 -31.56
CA PHE A 355 19.71 3.36 -32.46
C PHE A 355 20.62 4.52 -32.03
N ILE A 356 20.65 4.86 -30.75
CA ILE A 356 21.50 5.94 -30.20
C ILE A 356 22.98 5.65 -30.41
N GLU A 357 23.39 4.40 -30.31
CA GLU A 357 24.75 3.94 -30.58
C GLU A 357 25.06 3.80 -32.07
N ASN A 358 24.09 4.10 -32.95
CA ASN A 358 24.13 3.90 -34.39
C ASN A 358 24.47 2.47 -34.77
N ALA A 359 24.14 1.49 -33.93
CA ALA A 359 24.36 0.08 -34.18
C ALA A 359 23.41 -0.45 -35.28
N PRO A 360 23.82 -1.42 -36.11
CA PRO A 360 22.95 -2.04 -37.11
C PRO A 360 22.04 -3.12 -36.50
N THR A 361 22.36 -3.63 -35.32
CA THR A 361 21.68 -4.75 -34.65
C THR A 361 21.45 -4.48 -33.19
N VAL A 362 20.40 -5.07 -32.63
CA VAL A 362 20.19 -5.15 -31.21
C VAL A 362 21.04 -6.31 -30.66
N THR A 363 21.90 -6.03 -29.69
CA THR A 363 22.80 -7.01 -29.07
C THR A 363 22.23 -7.51 -27.72
N ASP A 364 22.82 -8.58 -27.18
CA ASP A 364 22.51 -9.10 -25.85
C ASP A 364 22.69 -8.02 -24.76
N GLU A 365 23.69 -7.16 -24.92
CA GLU A 365 23.97 -6.08 -23.98
C GLU A 365 22.84 -5.06 -23.95
N HIS A 366 22.33 -4.62 -25.12
CA HIS A 366 21.16 -3.75 -25.21
C HIS A 366 19.93 -4.36 -24.54
N ILE A 367 19.72 -5.69 -24.69
CA ILE A 367 18.62 -6.40 -24.01
C ILE A 367 18.81 -6.40 -22.50
N TYR A 368 20.00 -6.73 -22.00
CA TYR A 368 20.27 -6.71 -20.55
C TYR A 368 20.10 -5.31 -19.95
N GLN A 369 20.66 -4.27 -20.58
CA GLN A 369 20.50 -2.88 -20.14
C GLN A 369 19.03 -2.47 -20.08
N ALA A 370 18.23 -2.85 -21.05
CA ALA A 370 16.79 -2.58 -21.06
C ALA A 370 16.02 -3.39 -20.01
N ILE A 371 16.41 -4.65 -19.75
CA ILE A 371 15.87 -5.47 -18.66
C ILE A 371 16.09 -4.78 -17.33
N LYS A 372 17.29 -4.25 -17.06
CA LYS A 372 17.59 -3.58 -15.80
C LYS A 372 16.63 -2.43 -15.53
N LEU A 373 16.43 -1.54 -16.49
CA LEU A 373 15.47 -0.45 -16.34
C LEU A 373 14.02 -0.93 -16.20
N ALA A 374 13.63 -1.97 -16.95
CA ALA A 374 12.26 -2.48 -16.89
C ALA A 374 11.94 -3.13 -15.54
N GLU A 375 12.87 -3.85 -14.93
CA GLU A 375 12.69 -4.43 -13.60
C GLU A 375 12.61 -3.34 -12.52
N GLU A 376 13.48 -2.33 -12.54
CA GLU A 376 13.39 -1.19 -11.61
C GLU A 376 12.08 -0.41 -11.77
N SER A 377 11.66 -0.19 -13.01
CA SER A 377 10.36 0.42 -13.32
C SER A 377 9.19 -0.42 -12.79
N GLY A 378 9.29 -1.74 -12.83
CA GLY A 378 8.31 -2.66 -12.26
C GLY A 378 8.24 -2.57 -10.73
N VAL A 379 9.37 -2.38 -10.05
CA VAL A 379 9.41 -2.11 -8.61
C VAL A 379 8.70 -0.77 -8.29
N ALA A 380 9.01 0.29 -9.05
CA ALA A 380 8.34 1.58 -8.90
C ALA A 380 6.82 1.47 -9.12
N PHE A 381 6.39 0.72 -10.13
CA PHE A 381 4.97 0.45 -10.36
C PHE A 381 4.31 -0.27 -9.19
N SER A 382 4.95 -1.28 -8.63
CA SER A 382 4.46 -1.97 -7.44
C SER A 382 4.31 -1.02 -6.25
N GLN A 383 5.23 -0.07 -6.08
CA GLN A 383 5.13 0.97 -5.04
C GLN A 383 3.96 1.94 -5.28
N ILE A 384 3.68 2.30 -6.55
CA ILE A 384 2.50 3.12 -6.91
C ILE A 384 1.20 2.39 -6.54
N LEU A 385 1.14 1.08 -6.77
CA LEU A 385 -0.03 0.26 -6.45
C LEU A 385 -0.16 -0.07 -4.96
N THR A 386 0.98 -0.21 -4.25
CA THR A 386 1.01 -0.50 -2.81
C THR A 386 0.76 0.78 -2.02
N ARG A 387 -0.49 1.12 -1.87
CA ARG A 387 -0.92 2.31 -1.13
C ARG A 387 -1.78 1.93 0.06
N ASP A 388 -1.67 2.73 1.10
CA ASP A 388 -2.65 2.69 2.17
C ASP A 388 -4.03 3.12 1.63
N ARG A 389 -5.03 2.28 1.79
CA ARG A 389 -6.41 2.65 1.49
C ARG A 389 -6.86 3.80 2.39
N ASN A 390 -7.89 4.53 2.01
CA ASN A 390 -8.35 5.72 2.74
C ASN A 390 -8.63 5.45 4.22
N TYR A 391 -9.25 4.33 4.55
CA TYR A 391 -9.48 3.96 5.94
C TYR A 391 -8.19 3.64 6.70
N VAL A 392 -7.13 3.16 6.02
CA VAL A 392 -5.80 2.96 6.62
C VAL A 392 -5.13 4.29 6.91
N LYS A 393 -5.20 5.23 5.94
CA LYS A 393 -4.69 6.60 6.12
C LYS A 393 -5.40 7.30 7.27
N LEU A 394 -6.73 7.13 7.37
CA LEU A 394 -7.55 7.67 8.47
C LEU A 394 -7.11 7.09 9.82
N ALA A 395 -6.98 5.77 9.95
CA ALA A 395 -6.56 5.14 11.19
C ALA A 395 -5.17 5.61 11.64
N LYS A 396 -4.20 5.66 10.71
CA LYS A 396 -2.84 6.16 10.97
C LYS A 396 -2.82 7.65 11.33
N TYR A 397 -3.64 8.46 10.64
CA TYR A 397 -3.75 9.89 10.94
C TYR A 397 -4.22 10.11 12.38
N ILE A 398 -5.35 9.47 12.76
CA ILE A 398 -5.90 9.60 14.11
C ILE A 398 -4.90 9.07 15.16
N ALA A 399 -4.20 7.96 14.88
CA ALA A 399 -3.22 7.40 15.81
C ALA A 399 -1.97 8.28 16.01
N ASN A 400 -1.57 9.02 14.97
CA ASN A 400 -0.37 9.88 15.00
C ASN A 400 -0.66 11.30 15.51
N THR A 401 -1.92 11.73 15.40
CA THR A 401 -2.37 13.03 15.89
C THR A 401 -2.56 12.95 17.40
N LYS A 402 -1.59 13.42 18.17
CA LYS A 402 -1.57 13.35 19.64
C LYS A 402 -2.58 14.28 20.32
N ARG A 403 -3.67 14.61 19.65
CA ARG A 403 -4.78 15.43 20.16
C ARG A 403 -6.12 14.80 19.81
N ASP A 404 -7.17 15.23 20.49
CA ASP A 404 -8.53 14.91 20.09
C ASP A 404 -8.84 15.59 18.76
N VAL A 405 -9.38 14.85 17.80
CA VAL A 405 -9.81 15.36 16.50
C VAL A 405 -11.32 15.21 16.35
N THR A 406 -11.93 16.20 15.74
CA THR A 406 -13.38 16.21 15.43
C THR A 406 -13.64 15.76 13.99
N GLN A 407 -14.91 15.54 13.64
CA GLN A 407 -15.32 15.32 12.25
C GLN A 407 -14.91 16.48 11.33
N ALA A 408 -14.90 17.72 11.84
CA ALA A 408 -14.51 18.91 11.11
C ALA A 408 -13.01 18.89 10.80
N ASP A 409 -12.17 18.62 11.79
CA ASP A 409 -10.72 18.49 11.60
C ASP A 409 -10.39 17.42 10.56
N LEU A 410 -11.08 16.26 10.60
CA LEU A 410 -10.87 15.18 9.64
C LEU A 410 -11.26 15.59 8.21
N VAL A 411 -12.30 16.41 8.03
CA VAL A 411 -12.73 16.91 6.71
C VAL A 411 -11.75 17.95 6.18
N GLU A 412 -11.17 18.76 7.06
CA GLU A 412 -10.20 19.80 6.70
C GLU A 412 -8.85 19.20 6.33
N ASP A 413 -8.32 18.32 7.17
CA ASP A 413 -6.97 17.76 7.03
C ASP A 413 -6.88 16.62 6.01
N LEU A 414 -7.99 15.88 5.77
CA LEU A 414 -7.99 14.69 4.92
C LEU A 414 -8.85 14.89 3.67
N PRO A 415 -8.25 15.17 2.50
CA PRO A 415 -8.97 15.42 1.24
C PRO A 415 -9.96 14.32 0.84
N PHE A 416 -9.67 13.08 1.22
CA PHE A 416 -10.50 11.90 0.95
C PHE A 416 -11.64 11.69 1.96
N TYR A 417 -11.61 12.36 3.13
CA TYR A 417 -12.64 12.23 4.17
C TYR A 417 -13.81 13.18 3.91
N ARG A 418 -14.25 13.23 2.65
CA ARG A 418 -15.36 14.07 2.17
C ARG A 418 -16.49 13.16 1.69
N GLY A 419 -17.72 13.57 1.92
CA GLY A 419 -18.89 12.79 1.53
C GLY A 419 -20.01 12.88 2.54
N GLY A 420 -21.09 12.13 2.32
CA GLY A 420 -22.24 12.03 3.21
C GLY A 420 -21.91 11.36 4.54
N VAL A 421 -22.78 11.54 5.52
CA VAL A 421 -22.60 10.98 6.88
C VAL A 421 -22.44 9.45 6.84
N ALA A 422 -23.19 8.75 5.99
CA ALA A 422 -23.10 7.30 5.84
C ALA A 422 -21.71 6.84 5.39
N GLN A 423 -21.13 7.49 4.38
CA GLN A 423 -19.80 7.16 3.85
C GLN A 423 -18.69 7.42 4.87
N LYS A 424 -18.81 8.52 5.66
CA LYS A 424 -17.86 8.83 6.74
C LYS A 424 -17.92 7.79 7.85
N ASN A 425 -19.11 7.37 8.23
CA ASN A 425 -19.31 6.34 9.25
C ASN A 425 -18.77 4.97 8.79
N GLU A 426 -19.00 4.59 7.53
CA GLU A 426 -18.44 3.37 6.95
C GLU A 426 -16.92 3.41 6.94
N MET A 427 -16.32 4.52 6.48
CA MET A 427 -14.86 4.70 6.45
C MET A 427 -14.27 4.65 7.87
N MET A 428 -14.93 5.26 8.87
CA MET A 428 -14.52 5.19 10.28
C MET A 428 -14.63 3.75 10.80
N GLY A 429 -15.69 3.03 10.49
CA GLY A 429 -15.85 1.61 10.84
C GLY A 429 -14.72 0.74 10.29
N LEU A 430 -14.37 0.92 9.00
CA LEU A 430 -13.23 0.23 8.37
C LEU A 430 -11.89 0.63 9.00
N ALA A 431 -11.71 1.92 9.36
CA ALA A 431 -10.49 2.40 10.03
C ALA A 431 -10.33 1.77 11.43
N ILE A 432 -11.41 1.64 12.19
CA ILE A 432 -11.43 0.96 13.49
C ILE A 432 -11.11 -0.54 13.32
N ALA A 433 -11.74 -1.21 12.35
CA ALA A 433 -11.50 -2.63 12.08
C ALA A 433 -10.04 -2.90 11.66
N TYR A 434 -9.48 -2.04 10.79
CA TYR A 434 -8.07 -2.08 10.45
C TYR A 434 -7.18 -1.85 11.68
N GLY A 435 -7.56 -0.88 12.51
CA GLY A 435 -6.84 -0.53 13.72
C GLY A 435 -6.64 -1.73 14.64
N TYR A 436 -7.70 -2.47 14.92
CA TYR A 436 -7.61 -3.66 15.78
C TYR A 436 -6.65 -4.74 15.24
N LYS A 437 -6.55 -4.90 13.91
CA LYS A 437 -5.59 -5.82 13.30
C LYS A 437 -4.14 -5.34 13.34
N ASN A 438 -3.93 -4.02 13.55
CA ASN A 438 -2.62 -3.36 13.45
C ASN A 438 -2.22 -2.64 14.74
N ASN A 439 -2.78 -3.08 15.88
CA ASN A 439 -2.48 -2.55 17.22
C ASN A 439 -2.77 -1.05 17.36
N ILE A 440 -3.74 -0.54 16.62
CA ILE A 440 -4.23 0.83 16.73
C ILE A 440 -5.63 0.78 17.34
N ILE A 441 -5.84 1.51 18.43
CA ILE A 441 -7.19 1.75 18.97
C ILE A 441 -7.62 3.18 18.66
N ILE A 442 -8.88 3.33 18.26
CA ILE A 442 -9.54 4.62 18.10
C ILE A 442 -10.60 4.72 19.19
N LYS A 443 -10.40 5.68 20.10
CA LYS A 443 -11.34 6.01 21.17
C LYS A 443 -12.30 7.09 20.66
N LYS A 444 -13.58 6.95 20.97
CA LYS A 444 -14.61 7.95 20.65
C LYS A 444 -15.20 8.49 21.95
N SER A 445 -15.26 9.80 22.10
CA SER A 445 -15.94 10.49 23.19
C SER A 445 -16.90 11.53 22.64
N ILE A 446 -17.95 11.84 23.40
CA ILE A 446 -18.94 12.85 23.03
C ILE A 446 -18.95 13.89 24.15
N SER A 447 -18.75 15.16 23.80
CA SER A 447 -18.87 16.31 24.70
C SER A 447 -19.68 17.39 23.99
N ASP A 448 -20.73 17.89 24.65
CA ASP A 448 -21.63 18.91 24.14
C ASP A 448 -22.23 18.56 22.74
N GLY A 449 -22.48 17.28 22.49
CA GLY A 449 -23.01 16.77 21.21
C GLY A 449 -21.97 16.66 20.09
N ILE A 450 -20.71 16.99 20.35
CA ILE A 450 -19.60 16.90 19.39
C ILE A 450 -18.86 15.58 19.63
N GLU A 451 -18.57 14.87 18.53
CA GLU A 451 -17.77 13.65 18.55
C GLU A 451 -16.28 13.98 18.45
N PHE A 452 -15.50 13.44 19.38
CA PHE A 452 -14.05 13.51 19.40
C PHE A 452 -13.45 12.12 19.21
N PHE A 453 -12.39 12.03 18.40
CA PHE A 453 -11.65 10.80 18.16
C PHE A 453 -10.22 10.96 18.64
N THR A 454 -9.75 9.99 19.41
CA THR A 454 -8.35 9.93 19.88
C THR A 454 -7.80 8.57 19.50
N GLY A 455 -6.65 8.55 18.85
CA GLY A 455 -5.99 7.31 18.45
C GLY A 455 -4.78 7.01 19.32
N GLU A 456 -4.51 5.72 19.49
CA GLU A 456 -3.32 5.23 20.18
C GLU A 456 -2.80 3.97 19.51
N THR A 457 -1.48 3.92 19.27
CA THR A 457 -0.81 2.69 18.86
C THR A 457 -0.41 1.90 20.09
N LEU A 458 -0.95 0.69 20.23
CA LEU A 458 -0.68 -0.19 21.36
C LEU A 458 0.66 -0.88 21.19
N GLN A 459 1.39 -0.97 22.28
CA GLN A 459 2.61 -1.78 22.35
C GLN A 459 2.25 -3.20 22.83
N VAL A 460 2.63 -4.22 22.04
CA VAL A 460 2.49 -5.63 22.46
C VAL A 460 3.31 -5.85 23.73
N THR A 461 2.73 -6.55 24.69
CA THR A 461 3.43 -6.87 25.94
C THR A 461 4.59 -7.84 25.71
N ASP A 462 5.76 -7.43 26.15
CA ASP A 462 6.92 -8.30 26.32
C ASP A 462 6.88 -8.89 27.75
N ILE A 463 6.54 -10.17 27.90
CA ILE A 463 6.42 -10.82 29.20
C ILE A 463 7.76 -10.94 29.95
N SER A 464 8.90 -10.68 29.30
CA SER A 464 10.19 -10.53 29.97
C SER A 464 10.33 -9.19 30.72
N LYS A 465 9.37 -8.27 30.56
CA LYS A 465 9.38 -6.91 31.09
C LYS A 465 8.07 -6.55 31.78
N CYS A 466 7.62 -7.37 32.74
CA CYS A 466 6.48 -7.06 33.58
C CYS A 466 6.76 -5.80 34.42
N ILE A 467 5.80 -4.86 34.43
CA ILE A 467 5.94 -3.54 35.07
C ILE A 467 5.47 -3.62 36.51
N VAL A 468 6.36 -3.37 37.45
CA VAL A 468 6.07 -3.33 38.90
C VAL A 468 6.89 -2.26 39.59
N SER A 469 6.38 -1.80 40.76
CA SER A 469 7.19 -1.03 41.72
C SER A 469 6.99 -1.64 43.09
N TYR A 470 8.02 -1.68 43.91
CA TYR A 470 7.98 -2.32 45.21
C TYR A 470 8.79 -1.52 46.28
N SER A 471 8.38 -1.69 47.54
CA SER A 471 9.03 -1.06 48.72
C SER A 471 8.83 -1.91 49.96
N ASN A 472 9.72 -1.74 50.95
CA ASN A 472 9.54 -2.24 52.31
C ASN A 472 8.61 -1.31 53.14
N GLN A 473 8.33 -0.11 52.63
CA GLN A 473 7.49 0.89 53.29
C GLN A 473 6.12 0.99 52.63
N LEU A 474 5.14 1.49 53.40
CA LEU A 474 3.74 1.55 52.96
C LEU A 474 3.50 2.57 51.84
N ALA A 475 4.12 3.74 51.94
CA ALA A 475 3.78 4.89 51.09
C ALA A 475 4.93 5.46 50.29
N GLU A 476 6.17 5.16 50.60
CA GLU A 476 7.36 5.75 50.02
C GLU A 476 8.48 4.70 49.77
N GLY A 477 9.56 5.12 49.14
CA GLY A 477 10.71 4.26 48.89
C GLY A 477 10.45 3.20 47.81
N TYR A 478 9.45 3.40 46.94
CA TYR A 478 9.17 2.45 45.84
C TYR A 478 10.23 2.53 44.75
N VAL A 479 10.75 1.38 44.41
CA VAL A 479 11.71 1.18 43.31
C VAL A 479 10.97 0.63 42.10
N ASN A 480 11.06 1.30 40.96
CA ASN A 480 10.52 0.85 39.70
C ASN A 480 11.37 -0.28 39.12
N LYS A 481 10.75 -1.35 38.68
CA LYS A 481 11.43 -2.48 38.08
C LYS A 481 10.61 -3.08 36.93
N GLN A 482 11.32 -3.54 35.92
CA GLN A 482 10.79 -4.45 34.91
C GLN A 482 11.50 -5.79 35.06
N GLY A 483 10.77 -6.90 34.98
CA GLY A 483 11.31 -8.22 35.12
C GLY A 483 10.48 -9.28 34.43
N PRO A 484 11.05 -10.49 34.21
CA PRO A 484 10.35 -11.55 33.53
C PRO A 484 9.16 -12.09 34.36
N TRP A 485 8.14 -12.51 33.63
CA TRP A 485 6.93 -13.12 34.23
C TRP A 485 7.25 -14.30 35.14
N GLU A 486 8.19 -15.13 34.76
CA GLU A 486 8.60 -16.31 35.49
C GLU A 486 9.20 -15.99 36.87
N ASP A 487 9.72 -14.78 37.07
CA ASP A 487 10.31 -14.32 38.32
C ASP A 487 9.32 -13.57 39.25
N LEU A 488 8.06 -13.33 38.79
CA LEU A 488 7.08 -12.55 39.55
C LEU A 488 6.74 -13.21 40.89
N TYR A 489 6.83 -14.54 41.01
CA TYR A 489 6.64 -15.24 42.27
C TYR A 489 7.65 -14.80 43.35
N LYS A 490 8.89 -14.46 42.97
CA LYS A 490 9.89 -13.95 43.90
C LYS A 490 9.43 -12.67 44.60
N LEU A 491 8.71 -11.81 43.90
CA LEU A 491 8.11 -10.59 44.44
C LEU A 491 6.94 -10.90 45.38
N VAL A 492 5.97 -11.73 44.91
CA VAL A 492 4.75 -12.01 45.69
C VAL A 492 5.00 -12.90 46.90
N GLN A 493 6.09 -13.69 46.92
CA GLN A 493 6.50 -14.54 48.01
C GLN A 493 7.56 -13.90 48.93
N ALA A 494 8.04 -12.69 48.59
CA ALA A 494 8.99 -11.98 49.44
C ALA A 494 8.35 -11.54 50.76
N PRO A 495 9.07 -11.61 51.93
CA PRO A 495 8.48 -11.27 53.22
C PRO A 495 8.22 -9.75 53.32
N GLY A 496 6.95 -9.38 53.56
CA GLY A 496 6.58 -7.99 53.94
C GLY A 496 6.78 -6.91 52.89
N ILE A 497 6.88 -7.28 51.61
CA ILE A 497 7.04 -6.29 50.54
C ILE A 497 5.71 -5.74 50.09
N HIS A 498 5.63 -4.41 49.98
CA HIS A 498 4.51 -3.70 49.35
C HIS A 498 4.84 -3.49 47.84
N TRP A 499 3.90 -3.77 46.97
CA TRP A 499 4.11 -3.60 45.54
C TRP A 499 2.87 -3.06 44.81
N VAL A 500 3.06 -2.49 43.63
CA VAL A 500 2.01 -1.96 42.76
C VAL A 500 2.32 -2.39 41.31
N SER A 501 1.28 -2.51 40.48
CA SER A 501 1.40 -2.91 39.04
C SER A 501 1.65 -1.73 38.10
N HIS A 502 2.18 -0.62 38.62
CA HIS A 502 2.55 0.58 37.87
C HIS A 502 3.92 1.07 38.34
N HIS A 503 4.60 1.83 37.48
CA HIS A 503 5.75 2.62 37.90
C HIS A 503 5.29 3.89 38.63
N LEU A 504 6.09 4.34 39.58
CA LEU A 504 5.82 5.52 40.40
C LEU A 504 6.90 6.59 40.22
N ALA A 505 6.51 7.83 39.97
CA ALA A 505 7.42 8.94 39.97
C ALA A 505 7.90 9.22 41.42
N ASN A 506 9.19 9.51 41.56
CA ASN A 506 9.81 9.87 42.84
C ASN A 506 9.63 8.83 43.99
N GLY A 507 9.21 7.59 43.68
CA GLY A 507 9.06 6.54 44.68
C GLY A 507 7.92 6.74 45.70
N TYR A 508 7.01 7.67 45.47
CA TYR A 508 5.84 7.90 46.31
C TYR A 508 4.60 7.20 45.74
N ARG A 509 3.87 6.48 46.58
CA ARG A 509 2.68 5.75 46.19
C ARG A 509 1.42 6.60 46.41
N ASN A 510 1.06 7.36 45.43
CA ASN A 510 -0.22 8.05 45.28
C ASN A 510 -0.68 8.02 43.82
N GLU A 511 -1.91 8.43 43.56
CA GLU A 511 -2.49 8.36 42.21
C GLU A 511 -1.81 9.30 41.21
N GLU A 512 -1.34 10.45 41.69
CA GLU A 512 -0.67 11.46 40.86
C GLU A 512 0.74 11.03 40.45
N SER A 513 1.40 10.26 41.32
CA SER A 513 2.73 9.70 41.03
C SER A 513 2.73 8.49 40.08
N CYS A 514 1.56 7.91 39.77
CA CYS A 514 1.48 6.79 38.88
C CYS A 514 1.88 7.19 37.45
N ILE A 515 2.94 6.58 36.94
CA ILE A 515 3.38 6.74 35.55
C ILE A 515 2.48 5.90 34.64
N ASN A 516 2.00 6.50 33.56
CA ASN A 516 1.15 5.80 32.60
C ASN A 516 1.92 4.67 31.92
N GLY A 517 1.38 3.47 32.01
CA GLY A 517 1.91 2.25 31.43
C GLY A 517 1.85 1.10 32.41
N PHE A 518 1.05 0.06 32.08
CA PHE A 518 0.95 -1.17 32.86
C PHE A 518 0.72 -2.36 31.93
N ASN A 519 1.15 -3.53 32.35
CA ASN A 519 0.94 -4.80 31.63
C ASN A 519 0.55 -5.95 32.56
N LEU A 520 0.14 -5.63 33.78
CA LEU A 520 -0.38 -6.59 34.74
C LEU A 520 -1.74 -6.08 35.30
N VAL A 521 -2.74 -6.93 35.26
CA VAL A 521 -4.03 -6.73 35.93
C VAL A 521 -4.06 -7.58 37.21
N VAL A 522 -4.36 -6.98 38.32
CA VAL A 522 -4.39 -7.66 39.62
C VAL A 522 -5.81 -7.64 40.19
N ILE A 523 -6.30 -8.80 40.57
CA ILE A 523 -7.63 -9.04 41.12
C ILE A 523 -7.49 -9.50 42.55
N ASP A 524 -8.24 -8.93 43.50
CA ASP A 524 -8.30 -9.32 44.92
C ASP A 524 -9.61 -10.10 45.17
N VAL A 525 -9.47 -11.32 45.62
CA VAL A 525 -10.60 -12.21 45.92
C VAL A 525 -10.67 -12.40 47.43
N ASP A 526 -11.69 -11.84 48.03
CA ASP A 526 -11.93 -11.82 49.49
C ASP A 526 -13.08 -12.76 49.88
N GLY A 527 -12.98 -14.07 49.55
CA GLY A 527 -14.01 -15.07 49.79
C GLY A 527 -14.97 -15.27 48.59
N GLY A 528 -16.01 -16.05 48.81
CA GLY A 528 -17.06 -16.30 47.81
C GLY A 528 -16.73 -17.39 46.78
N ILE A 529 -15.45 -17.72 46.56
CA ILE A 529 -14.97 -18.80 45.73
C ILE A 529 -13.66 -19.37 46.28
N ASP A 530 -13.44 -20.65 46.19
CA ASP A 530 -12.17 -21.26 46.50
C ASP A 530 -11.16 -21.13 45.34
N MET A 531 -9.88 -21.25 45.67
CA MET A 531 -8.79 -21.08 44.70
C MET A 531 -8.80 -22.13 43.62
N SER A 532 -9.22 -23.35 43.90
CA SER A 532 -9.26 -24.48 42.95
C SER A 532 -10.35 -24.30 41.91
N THR A 533 -11.52 -23.82 42.33
CA THR A 533 -12.60 -23.47 41.40
C THR A 533 -12.22 -22.27 40.51
N ALA A 534 -11.57 -21.26 41.07
CA ALA A 534 -11.05 -20.14 40.26
C ALA A 534 -10.01 -20.59 39.22
N GLN A 535 -9.14 -21.54 39.59
CA GLN A 535 -8.17 -22.15 38.66
C GLN A 535 -8.86 -22.92 37.54
N LEU A 536 -9.91 -23.67 37.82
CA LEU A 536 -10.67 -24.41 36.83
C LEU A 536 -11.37 -23.47 35.83
N LEU A 537 -12.00 -22.40 36.32
CA LEU A 537 -12.67 -21.39 35.49
C LEU A 537 -11.68 -20.67 34.56
N LEU A 538 -10.53 -20.28 35.07
CA LEU A 538 -9.55 -19.44 34.40
C LEU A 538 -8.44 -20.23 33.70
N LYS A 539 -8.56 -21.55 33.56
CA LYS A 539 -7.51 -22.44 33.03
C LYS A 539 -6.98 -22.06 31.64
N ASP A 540 -7.79 -21.37 30.84
CA ASP A 540 -7.42 -20.98 29.48
C ASP A 540 -6.53 -19.73 29.44
N TYR A 541 -6.39 -19.02 30.57
CA TYR A 541 -5.63 -17.79 30.70
C TYR A 541 -4.27 -18.01 31.38
N LYS A 542 -3.28 -17.22 31.01
CA LYS A 542 -2.02 -17.11 31.74
C LYS A 542 -2.24 -16.29 33.00
N TYR A 543 -1.93 -16.87 34.17
CA TYR A 543 -2.04 -16.16 35.44
C TYR A 543 -1.01 -16.64 36.46
N LEU A 544 -0.79 -15.81 37.49
CA LEU A 544 -0.19 -16.17 38.77
C LEU A 544 -1.23 -15.92 39.85
N MET A 545 -1.59 -16.95 40.62
CA MET A 545 -2.41 -16.84 41.84
C MET A 545 -1.54 -16.98 43.09
N TYR A 546 -1.85 -16.25 44.14
CA TYR A 546 -1.21 -16.41 45.45
C TYR A 546 -2.14 -16.02 46.60
N THR A 547 -2.02 -16.78 47.75
CA THR A 547 -2.84 -16.53 48.92
C THR A 547 -2.39 -15.29 49.68
N THR A 548 -3.33 -14.56 50.27
CA THR A 548 -3.03 -13.39 51.11
C THR A 548 -2.78 -13.77 52.58
N LYS A 549 -2.23 -12.88 53.39
CA LYS A 549 -1.93 -13.10 54.77
C LYS A 549 -3.17 -13.52 55.62
N ARG A 550 -4.38 -13.19 55.20
CA ARG A 550 -5.65 -13.51 55.87
C ARG A 550 -6.34 -14.75 55.33
N HIS A 551 -5.70 -15.45 54.43
CA HIS A 551 -6.25 -16.68 53.85
C HIS A 551 -6.37 -17.79 54.90
N THR A 552 -7.50 -18.48 54.92
CA THR A 552 -7.77 -19.70 55.67
C THR A 552 -8.52 -20.71 54.78
N ASP A 553 -8.53 -21.98 55.16
CA ASP A 553 -9.29 -23.00 54.41
C ASP A 553 -10.79 -22.75 54.42
N GLN A 554 -11.31 -22.04 55.42
CA GLN A 554 -12.73 -21.67 55.57
C GLN A 554 -13.07 -20.37 54.87
N GLU A 555 -12.12 -19.45 54.74
CA GLU A 555 -12.27 -18.15 54.10
C GLU A 555 -11.12 -17.94 53.08
N ASN A 556 -11.37 -18.35 51.86
CA ASN A 556 -10.38 -18.29 50.80
C ASN A 556 -10.13 -16.82 50.40
N ARG A 557 -8.87 -16.38 50.58
CA ARG A 557 -8.43 -15.03 50.21
C ARG A 557 -7.17 -15.09 49.41
N PHE A 558 -7.25 -14.73 48.14
CA PHE A 558 -6.13 -14.84 47.21
C PHE A 558 -6.15 -13.73 46.19
N ARG A 559 -5.05 -13.55 45.46
CA ARG A 559 -4.92 -12.63 44.34
C ARG A 559 -4.62 -13.35 43.08
N ILE A 560 -5.17 -12.80 41.98
CA ILE A 560 -4.94 -13.28 40.63
C ILE A 560 -4.24 -12.17 39.89
N ILE A 561 -3.11 -12.47 39.25
CA ILE A 561 -2.36 -11.56 38.39
C ILE A 561 -2.44 -12.08 36.95
N PHE A 562 -2.96 -11.28 36.06
CA PHE A 562 -2.98 -11.58 34.63
C PHE A 562 -1.98 -10.70 33.89
N PRO A 563 -1.06 -11.26 33.10
CA PRO A 563 -0.29 -10.48 32.12
C PRO A 563 -1.19 -10.15 30.93
N THR A 564 -1.18 -8.88 30.51
CA THR A 564 -2.03 -8.38 29.42
C THR A 564 -1.36 -8.56 28.07
N ASN A 565 -2.14 -8.65 26.99
CA ASN A 565 -1.60 -8.73 25.63
C ASN A 565 -0.97 -7.42 25.12
N PHE A 566 -1.34 -6.27 25.70
CA PHE A 566 -0.79 -4.96 25.38
C PHE A 566 -0.41 -4.19 26.63
N VAL A 567 0.63 -3.34 26.51
CA VAL A 567 0.95 -2.32 27.50
C VAL A 567 -0.06 -1.18 27.33
N LEU A 568 -0.87 -0.93 28.36
CA LEU A 568 -1.92 0.09 28.34
C LEU A 568 -1.47 1.38 29.04
N LYS A 569 -1.87 2.52 28.46
CA LYS A 569 -1.68 3.85 29.05
C LYS A 569 -3.04 4.44 29.36
N MET A 570 -3.36 4.58 30.64
CA MET A 570 -4.66 5.11 31.10
C MET A 570 -4.45 6.12 32.22
N ASP A 571 -5.28 7.13 32.22
CA ASP A 571 -5.42 8.01 33.40
C ASP A 571 -6.18 7.30 34.53
N ALA A 572 -6.34 7.97 35.69
CA ALA A 572 -7.01 7.40 36.83
C ALA A 572 -8.51 7.08 36.60
N LYS A 573 -9.19 7.85 35.74
CA LYS A 573 -10.60 7.68 35.45
C LYS A 573 -10.81 6.50 34.49
N ASP A 574 -10.06 6.46 33.40
CA ASP A 574 -10.13 5.38 32.38
C ASP A 574 -9.67 4.04 32.99
N TYR A 575 -8.68 4.05 33.92
CA TYR A 575 -8.25 2.85 34.64
C TYR A 575 -9.33 2.29 35.56
N ARG A 576 -10.05 3.13 36.32
CA ARG A 576 -11.17 2.67 37.12
C ARG A 576 -12.30 2.09 36.31
N GLU A 577 -12.63 2.72 35.17
CA GLU A 577 -13.64 2.19 34.23
C GLU A 577 -13.20 0.86 33.65
N PHE A 578 -11.92 0.74 33.22
CA PHE A 578 -11.30 -0.49 32.77
C PHE A 578 -11.40 -1.62 33.81
N MET A 579 -10.97 -1.36 35.07
CA MET A 579 -11.02 -2.35 36.14
C MET A 579 -12.47 -2.74 36.47
N SER A 580 -13.39 -1.79 36.53
CA SER A 580 -14.82 -2.08 36.70
C SER A 580 -15.35 -3.00 35.59
N ALA A 581 -14.95 -2.78 34.38
CA ALA A 581 -15.31 -3.64 33.26
C ALA A 581 -14.71 -5.06 33.39
N VAL A 582 -13.47 -5.19 33.86
CA VAL A 582 -12.82 -6.47 34.16
C VAL A 582 -13.53 -7.22 35.27
N TYR A 583 -13.90 -6.52 36.40
CA TYR A 583 -14.64 -7.13 37.50
C TYR A 583 -16.02 -7.65 37.08
N GLN A 584 -16.71 -6.93 36.18
CA GLN A 584 -17.99 -7.39 35.63
C GLN A 584 -17.85 -8.59 34.71
N TRP A 585 -16.68 -8.79 34.11
CA TRP A 585 -16.38 -9.93 33.25
C TRP A 585 -16.09 -11.21 34.03
N LEU A 586 -15.52 -11.11 35.23
CA LEU A 586 -15.16 -12.28 36.03
C LEU A 586 -16.40 -13.13 36.39
N PRO A 587 -16.27 -14.47 36.39
CA PRO A 587 -17.38 -15.38 36.68
C PRO A 587 -17.75 -15.45 38.16
N PHE A 588 -17.03 -14.73 39.05
CA PHE A 588 -17.22 -14.68 40.46
C PHE A 588 -17.05 -13.24 40.99
N ASP A 589 -17.56 -12.99 42.20
CA ASP A 589 -17.43 -11.69 42.84
C ASP A 589 -16.00 -11.44 43.36
N VAL A 590 -15.58 -10.18 43.30
CA VAL A 590 -14.25 -9.70 43.69
C VAL A 590 -14.34 -8.38 44.43
N ASP A 591 -13.27 -7.99 45.13
CA ASP A 591 -13.21 -6.68 45.79
C ASP A 591 -13.15 -5.55 44.74
N LYS A 592 -14.29 -4.89 44.52
CA LYS A 592 -14.46 -3.81 43.53
C LYS A 592 -13.78 -2.49 43.93
N GLU A 593 -13.38 -2.35 45.21
CA GLU A 593 -12.72 -1.16 45.76
C GLU A 593 -11.22 -1.10 45.36
N THR A 594 -10.70 -2.12 44.64
CA THR A 594 -9.29 -2.25 44.33
C THR A 594 -8.88 -1.64 42.96
N GLY A 595 -9.81 -0.99 42.24
CA GLY A 595 -9.61 -0.43 40.90
C GLY A 595 -8.83 0.90 40.85
N GLN A 596 -7.74 1.05 41.58
CA GLN A 596 -6.89 2.23 41.60
C GLN A 596 -5.50 1.91 41.07
N ARG A 597 -4.88 2.79 40.25
CA ARG A 597 -3.51 2.60 39.73
C ARG A 597 -2.47 2.50 40.85
N SER A 598 -2.68 3.25 41.92
CA SER A 598 -1.84 3.26 43.13
C SER A 598 -2.18 2.18 44.14
N ARG A 599 -3.06 1.21 43.78
CA ARG A 599 -3.43 0.14 44.72
C ARG A 599 -2.22 -0.68 45.14
N LYS A 600 -2.03 -0.74 46.49
CA LYS A 600 -0.95 -1.49 47.08
C LYS A 600 -1.34 -2.96 47.26
N TRP A 601 -0.46 -3.81 46.91
CA TRP A 601 -0.50 -5.24 47.17
C TRP A 601 0.56 -5.62 48.20
N LEU A 602 0.24 -6.50 49.11
CA LEU A 602 1.20 -7.04 50.07
C LEU A 602 1.60 -8.44 49.62
N SER A 603 2.88 -8.70 49.55
CA SER A 603 3.43 -10.04 49.36
C SER A 603 3.12 -10.95 50.57
N ASN A 604 3.04 -12.25 50.35
CA ASN A 604 2.77 -13.25 51.40
C ASN A 604 3.44 -14.56 51.05
N GLN A 605 4.17 -15.12 52.02
CA GLN A 605 4.79 -16.47 51.93
C GLN A 605 3.72 -17.56 52.11
N GLY A 606 2.85 -17.72 51.17
CA GLY A 606 1.76 -18.69 51.17
C GLY A 606 1.81 -19.60 49.91
N THR A 607 0.65 -20.20 49.66
CA THR A 607 0.50 -21.02 48.44
C THR A 607 0.44 -20.10 47.20
N TYR A 608 1.14 -20.49 46.16
CA TYR A 608 1.04 -19.83 44.88
C TYR A 608 0.97 -20.85 43.73
N SER A 609 0.41 -20.45 42.61
CA SER A 609 0.23 -21.30 41.42
C SER A 609 0.35 -20.47 40.17
N TYR A 610 1.14 -20.96 39.21
CA TYR A 610 1.14 -20.46 37.83
C TYR A 610 0.23 -21.31 36.95
N ASN A 611 -0.39 -20.68 35.96
CA ASN A 611 -1.04 -21.35 34.86
C ASN A 611 -0.50 -20.82 33.52
N GLU A 612 -0.25 -21.73 32.62
CA GLU A 612 0.09 -21.40 31.23
C GLU A 612 -1.18 -21.32 30.39
N GLY A 613 -1.29 -20.28 29.58
CA GLY A 613 -2.48 -20.02 28.75
C GLY A 613 -2.31 -18.74 27.96
N ALA A 614 -3.42 -18.26 27.41
CA ALA A 614 -3.45 -17.01 26.66
C ALA A 614 -3.23 -15.79 27.57
N LEU A 615 -2.53 -14.78 27.05
CA LEU A 615 -2.45 -13.47 27.72
C LEU A 615 -3.87 -12.86 27.80
N PHE A 616 -4.12 -12.09 28.85
CA PHE A 616 -5.41 -11.45 29.01
C PHE A 616 -5.66 -10.41 27.93
N ASP A 617 -6.70 -10.63 27.10
CA ASP A 617 -7.06 -9.68 26.03
C ASP A 617 -7.78 -8.47 26.64
N VAL A 618 -7.11 -7.32 26.60
CA VAL A 618 -7.61 -6.08 27.18
C VAL A 618 -8.53 -5.28 26.27
N LEU A 619 -8.56 -5.56 24.97
CA LEU A 619 -9.29 -4.74 23.98
C LEU A 619 -10.78 -4.56 24.29
N PRO A 620 -11.54 -5.57 24.75
CA PRO A 620 -12.95 -5.41 25.12
C PRO A 620 -13.18 -4.52 26.33
N PHE A 621 -12.16 -4.25 27.13
CA PHE A 621 -12.26 -3.53 28.40
C PHE A 621 -11.74 -2.09 28.31
N VAL A 622 -11.01 -1.73 27.25
CA VAL A 622 -10.49 -0.36 27.06
C VAL A 622 -11.65 0.62 26.88
N PRO A 623 -11.82 1.63 27.75
CA PRO A 623 -12.92 2.58 27.68
C PRO A 623 -12.99 3.33 26.35
N LYS A 624 -14.19 3.77 25.97
CA LYS A 624 -14.46 4.62 24.79
C LYS A 624 -14.12 3.96 23.44
N THR A 625 -13.86 2.65 23.38
CA THR A 625 -13.62 1.90 22.14
C THR A 625 -14.89 1.18 21.69
N SER A 626 -14.99 0.90 20.39
CA SER A 626 -16.13 0.17 19.81
C SER A 626 -16.32 -1.20 20.48
N LYS A 627 -15.25 -1.96 20.72
CA LYS A 627 -15.32 -3.25 21.41
C LYS A 627 -15.86 -3.15 22.83
N ASN A 628 -15.52 -2.08 23.55
CA ASN A 628 -16.06 -1.86 24.89
C ASN A 628 -17.56 -1.52 24.85
N GLU A 629 -17.99 -0.71 23.90
CA GLU A 629 -19.41 -0.38 23.74
C GLU A 629 -20.24 -1.60 23.28
N GLU A 630 -19.74 -2.41 22.39
CA GLU A 630 -20.35 -3.70 22.01
C GLU A 630 -20.49 -4.65 23.20
N ARG A 631 -19.45 -4.73 24.04
CA ARG A 631 -19.50 -5.49 25.30
C ARG A 631 -20.55 -4.94 26.25
N LYS A 632 -20.60 -3.62 26.48
CA LYS A 632 -21.61 -2.97 27.34
C LYS A 632 -23.04 -3.24 26.83
N ALA A 633 -23.24 -3.20 25.51
CA ALA A 633 -24.54 -3.51 24.91
C ALA A 633 -24.96 -4.98 25.22
N ARG A 634 -24.06 -5.94 24.98
CA ARG A 634 -24.32 -7.36 25.30
C ARG A 634 -24.63 -7.57 26.78
N LEU A 635 -23.93 -6.91 27.69
CA LEU A 635 -24.19 -7.00 29.13
C LEU A 635 -25.58 -6.46 29.50
N LYS A 636 -26.10 -5.44 28.83
CA LYS A 636 -27.49 -4.98 29.05
C LYS A 636 -28.52 -6.04 28.71
N ASP A 637 -28.30 -6.76 27.63
CA ASP A 637 -29.21 -7.85 27.21
C ASP A 637 -29.15 -9.06 28.15
N GLN A 638 -28.07 -9.20 28.92
CA GLN A 638 -27.79 -10.31 29.82
C GLN A 638 -28.00 -9.98 31.32
N GLN A 639 -28.65 -8.87 31.64
CA GLN A 639 -28.84 -8.40 33.04
C GLN A 639 -29.55 -9.40 33.94
N SER A 640 -30.36 -10.31 33.38
CA SER A 640 -31.10 -11.34 34.13
C SER A 640 -30.29 -12.58 34.49
N LEU A 641 -29.03 -12.69 33.99
CA LEU A 641 -28.15 -13.83 34.16
C LEU A 641 -27.20 -13.59 35.36
N ASP A 642 -26.80 -14.66 36.03
CA ASP A 642 -25.73 -14.58 37.02
C ASP A 642 -24.34 -14.39 36.36
N ASN A 643 -23.33 -14.07 37.14
CA ASN A 643 -21.97 -13.80 36.65
C ASN A 643 -21.37 -14.99 35.90
N LEU A 644 -21.61 -16.20 36.37
CA LEU A 644 -21.10 -17.44 35.82
C LEU A 644 -21.75 -17.74 34.44
N GLU A 645 -23.08 -17.65 34.34
CA GLU A 645 -23.80 -17.86 33.08
C GLU A 645 -23.36 -16.86 32.02
N ARG A 646 -23.27 -15.58 32.36
CA ARG A 646 -22.78 -14.52 31.45
C ARG A 646 -21.38 -14.81 30.92
N TRP A 647 -20.47 -15.16 31.83
CA TRP A 647 -19.09 -15.47 31.50
C TRP A 647 -18.98 -16.68 30.55
N LEU A 648 -19.76 -17.73 30.83
CA LEU A 648 -19.79 -18.91 30.00
C LEU A 648 -20.35 -18.61 28.58
N LEU A 649 -21.36 -17.75 28.46
CA LEU A 649 -21.89 -17.33 27.17
C LEU A 649 -20.88 -16.45 26.39
N ASP A 650 -20.17 -15.55 27.05
CA ASP A 650 -19.15 -14.70 26.44
C ASP A 650 -17.92 -15.50 25.94
N THR A 651 -17.57 -16.58 26.65
CA THR A 651 -16.41 -17.43 26.33
C THR A 651 -16.74 -18.66 25.48
N ALA A 652 -18.03 -18.90 25.19
CA ALA A 652 -18.48 -20.09 24.45
C ALA A 652 -17.91 -20.19 23.04
N SER A 653 -17.66 -19.06 22.36
CA SER A 653 -17.05 -19.03 21.02
C SER A 653 -15.63 -19.56 20.99
N ASP A 654 -14.88 -19.38 22.06
CA ASP A 654 -13.47 -19.72 22.14
C ASP A 654 -13.22 -21.17 22.61
N SER A 655 -14.11 -21.71 23.45
CA SER A 655 -13.95 -23.03 24.06
C SER A 655 -14.76 -24.16 23.44
N GLY A 656 -15.67 -23.84 22.51
CA GLY A 656 -16.62 -24.79 21.91
C GLY A 656 -17.81 -25.07 22.83
N ARG A 657 -19.00 -25.23 22.25
CA ARG A 657 -20.31 -25.38 22.93
C ARG A 657 -20.36 -26.52 23.95
N ASN A 658 -19.89 -27.68 23.52
CA ASN A 658 -19.88 -28.90 24.36
C ASN A 658 -19.00 -28.70 25.61
N ASN A 659 -17.82 -28.10 25.45
CA ASN A 659 -16.93 -27.81 26.55
C ASN A 659 -17.51 -26.75 27.51
N THR A 660 -18.21 -25.74 26.99
CA THR A 660 -18.86 -24.73 27.80
C THR A 660 -19.94 -25.32 28.70
N LEU A 661 -20.83 -26.14 28.11
CA LEU A 661 -21.90 -26.81 28.87
C LEU A 661 -21.35 -27.84 29.85
N LEU A 662 -20.26 -28.54 29.50
CA LEU A 662 -19.58 -29.47 30.38
C LEU A 662 -18.93 -28.74 31.57
N LYS A 663 -18.22 -27.65 31.32
CA LYS A 663 -17.67 -26.79 32.38
C LYS A 663 -18.75 -26.33 33.35
N TYR A 664 -19.89 -25.85 32.81
CA TYR A 664 -21.02 -25.44 33.64
C TYR A 664 -21.54 -26.58 34.49
N GLY A 665 -21.79 -27.71 33.89
CA GLY A 665 -22.26 -28.92 34.61
C GLY A 665 -21.32 -29.35 35.73
N MET A 666 -19.98 -29.34 35.49
CA MET A 666 -18.98 -29.72 36.50
C MET A 666 -18.93 -28.74 37.68
N ILE A 667 -19.03 -27.41 37.40
CA ILE A 667 -19.08 -26.38 38.45
C ILE A 667 -20.31 -26.57 39.34
N LEU A 668 -21.46 -26.93 38.76
CA LEU A 668 -22.68 -27.21 39.51
C LEU A 668 -22.56 -28.50 40.35
N VAL A 669 -21.80 -29.51 39.88
CA VAL A 669 -21.43 -30.71 40.69
C VAL A 669 -20.64 -30.29 41.92
N ASP A 670 -19.55 -29.50 41.71
CA ASP A 670 -18.69 -29.02 42.77
C ASP A 670 -19.43 -28.11 43.78
N ALA A 671 -20.45 -27.39 43.32
CA ALA A 671 -21.35 -26.60 44.14
C ALA A 671 -22.47 -27.41 44.84
N GLY A 672 -22.49 -28.75 44.72
CA GLY A 672 -23.39 -29.66 45.42
C GLY A 672 -24.83 -29.70 44.86
N PHE A 673 -25.05 -29.34 43.62
CA PHE A 673 -26.38 -29.46 42.99
C PHE A 673 -26.68 -30.91 42.64
N GLY A 674 -27.96 -31.30 42.74
CA GLY A 674 -28.43 -32.60 42.31
C GLY A 674 -28.52 -32.73 40.79
N PHE A 675 -28.49 -33.96 40.24
CA PHE A 675 -28.47 -34.23 38.81
C PHE A 675 -29.63 -33.57 38.03
N GLU A 676 -30.83 -33.61 38.54
CA GLU A 676 -32.00 -33.01 37.87
C GLU A 676 -31.94 -31.47 37.82
N ASP A 677 -31.37 -30.84 38.84
CA ASP A 677 -31.18 -29.39 38.87
C ASP A 677 -30.06 -28.99 37.90
N ILE A 678 -28.98 -29.74 37.84
CA ILE A 678 -27.87 -29.55 36.89
C ILE A 678 -28.41 -29.73 35.46
N ARG A 679 -29.18 -30.76 35.20
CA ARG A 679 -29.80 -31.00 33.89
C ARG A 679 -30.61 -29.79 33.44
N LYS A 680 -31.53 -29.29 34.30
CA LYS A 680 -32.35 -28.11 34.00
C LYS A 680 -31.51 -26.86 33.69
N LYS A 681 -30.49 -26.61 34.50
CA LYS A 681 -29.61 -25.42 34.33
C LYS A 681 -28.78 -25.53 33.05
N VAL A 682 -28.21 -26.70 32.76
CA VAL A 682 -27.43 -26.93 31.53
C VAL A 682 -28.27 -26.78 30.28
N LEU A 683 -29.47 -27.31 30.25
CA LEU A 683 -30.43 -27.16 29.15
C LEU A 683 -30.85 -25.69 29.01
N SER A 684 -31.14 -25.01 30.12
CA SER A 684 -31.48 -23.58 30.12
C SER A 684 -30.34 -22.72 29.56
N LEU A 685 -29.08 -23.04 29.90
CA LEU A 685 -27.92 -22.31 29.35
C LEU A 685 -27.74 -22.58 27.85
N ASN A 686 -27.95 -23.82 27.40
CA ASN A 686 -27.93 -24.17 25.98
C ASN A 686 -28.94 -23.37 25.15
N GLU A 687 -30.17 -23.15 25.69
CA GLU A 687 -31.18 -22.30 25.03
C GLU A 687 -30.71 -20.86 24.81
N LYS A 688 -29.77 -20.38 25.57
CA LYS A 688 -29.21 -19.01 25.50
C LYS A 688 -27.96 -18.93 24.63
N LEU A 689 -27.37 -20.06 24.20
CA LEU A 689 -26.22 -20.08 23.30
C LEU A 689 -26.64 -19.61 21.87
N PRO A 690 -25.80 -18.81 21.17
CA PRO A 690 -26.09 -18.37 19.79
C PRO A 690 -26.27 -19.53 18.81
N ASP A 691 -25.56 -20.63 19.04
CA ASP A 691 -25.60 -21.85 18.25
C ASP A 691 -25.81 -23.03 19.21
N LYS A 692 -27.06 -23.48 19.31
CA LYS A 692 -27.51 -24.50 20.27
C LYS A 692 -27.08 -25.89 19.87
N LEU A 693 -26.79 -26.75 20.88
CA LEU A 693 -26.65 -28.20 20.71
C LEU A 693 -28.01 -28.87 20.75
N GLU A 694 -28.12 -29.98 20.03
CA GLU A 694 -29.29 -30.89 20.13
C GLU A 694 -29.39 -31.46 21.54
N GLU A 695 -30.59 -31.51 22.12
CA GLU A 695 -30.79 -32.05 23.47
C GLU A 695 -30.28 -33.49 23.61
N ILE A 696 -30.43 -34.30 22.56
CA ILE A 696 -29.93 -35.69 22.51
C ILE A 696 -28.40 -35.72 22.67
N GLU A 697 -27.70 -34.78 22.05
CA GLU A 697 -26.25 -34.66 22.17
C GLU A 697 -25.81 -34.28 23.59
N ILE A 698 -26.52 -33.32 24.20
CA ILE A 698 -26.23 -32.90 25.59
C ILE A 698 -26.48 -34.07 26.56
N LEU A 699 -27.58 -34.79 26.40
CA LEU A 699 -27.92 -35.96 27.19
C LEU A 699 -26.86 -37.09 27.03
N GLY A 700 -26.38 -37.29 25.80
CA GLY A 700 -25.43 -38.38 25.47
C GLY A 700 -23.96 -38.05 25.79
N THR A 701 -23.57 -36.82 25.94
CA THR A 701 -22.18 -36.37 26.13
C THR A 701 -21.98 -35.65 27.47
N VAL A 702 -22.53 -34.48 27.60
CA VAL A 702 -22.30 -33.58 28.76
C VAL A 702 -22.87 -34.19 30.01
N LEU A 703 -24.14 -34.59 30.02
CA LEU A 703 -24.82 -35.09 31.21
C LEU A 703 -24.39 -36.50 31.62
N VAL A 704 -23.89 -37.32 30.69
CA VAL A 704 -23.26 -38.60 31.03
C VAL A 704 -21.98 -38.35 31.83
N THR A 705 -21.19 -37.35 31.46
CA THR A 705 -19.95 -37.01 32.17
C THR A 705 -20.25 -36.42 33.54
N VAL A 706 -21.26 -35.56 33.63
CA VAL A 706 -21.75 -34.98 34.88
C VAL A 706 -22.26 -36.05 35.83
N ALA A 707 -23.07 -37.01 35.32
CA ALA A 707 -23.55 -38.13 36.14
C ALA A 707 -22.42 -39.03 36.70
N LYS A 708 -21.37 -39.27 35.88
CA LYS A 708 -20.19 -40.00 36.34
C LYS A 708 -19.40 -39.23 37.41
N ALA A 709 -19.36 -37.90 37.34
CA ALA A 709 -18.73 -37.07 38.35
C ALA A 709 -19.52 -37.10 39.67
N LEU A 710 -20.84 -36.92 39.63
CA LEU A 710 -21.70 -37.02 40.79
C LEU A 710 -21.64 -38.39 41.50
N ALA A 711 -21.46 -39.47 40.74
CA ALA A 711 -21.29 -40.79 41.32
C ALA A 711 -19.94 -41.05 42.00
N LYS A 712 -18.96 -40.14 41.84
CA LYS A 712 -17.65 -40.17 42.49
C LYS A 712 -17.56 -39.26 43.71
N HIS A 713 -18.43 -38.26 43.81
CA HIS A 713 -18.64 -37.45 45.00
C HIS A 713 -19.67 -38.07 45.94
#